data_4fa00c3250f31d6d7b29eea7909e940b
#
_entry.id   4fa00c3250f31d6d7b29eea7909e940b
#
_cell.length_a   1.000
_cell.length_b   1.000
_cell.length_c   1.000
_cell.angle_alpha   90.00
_cell.angle_beta   90.00
_cell.angle_gamma   90.00
#
_symmetry.space_group_name_H-M   'P 1'
#
loop_
_entity.id
_entity.type
_entity.pdbx_description
1 polymer ?
#
loop_
_entity_poly.entity_id
_entity_poly.type
_entity_poly.pdbx_seq_one_letter_code
_entity_poly.pdbx_strand_id
1 'polypeptide(L)'
;MGWVEQLVEALRREAREVLDDGFEVFFDRHDLRTREEWRTQLAWAVRESEVLMACVSTPYFESDFCLWEFQEYEVKPMGPGTGEGLVSVLLEDTSEQDQPDQEHRAWHARVTEMQGQDLKDVFTRDAAPTLEGAEDRIRDLGDDLYQQRQNRRRWEGGVGNLARGTSRFVGRHQELSRLGAVLASSSTIGVVTAVRGLGGIGKTELVRHYGNQHRGHYAGGIWQIPAEGAREMLPLLARLAPDLPGFQLPEEVQGNPELTGRHVLMELRRCAAGGHVLLILDNVSEPALLTDPQVGVLPQDSGVHVAVTTRLGTEDFAGSSRLKQIHLQGLSIRESVSLLQAFQPNSSGDHRADFRSEDDRAAAEELAELLDGFTLAVEQAGVYLSTHPEVTVRDYLNHLRFQNLTASDTMLDDDSKTRIEHREKLLSVILDQSLTDLEHTLPGSLQVLRLAAAMPPDTIPWPWLEELTKRTNPEVFEPTPQFLKGRWTRIRRTLEGRDLITEGRHPGATGRMHRLIADHIKTQNPPETDLVDEFIIHRAYELGADFTQAPELWEIDSITDALPDILTRKPELLKQVPDFIRHVALRYATDTRIAVMLQNLNRHLSGTSAQTSFLAHSLLGDVLQNTDPVQARESYQRSLAIARHLAETWPEDLQARRGLAIALNNVAGMLKHSDPGRALGLYEESLGIGRGLAGRLSGDLQARRDLAVALINVAGMLKHSDPGRALELYEESLGISRELAGRLSGDFQTRRDLAVALDNVAGMLKHSDPGRALGLYEESLGIGRELAGRLSGDLQARRDLAVALINVAGMLKTSDPRQALELYRESLDISRELAAQLPGNLQALWDLGVSAARLAQLLPTENPERIPLWREAAISLRGALAIQPEHRELARMSYYVALRYADCHPDDRDEWLAYAAELAERFGFGKE
;
A
#
# COMPACT_ATOMS: atom_id res chain seq x y z
N MET A 1 36.39 26.33 -21.85
CA MET A 1 35.31 25.43 -21.38
C MET A 1 34.29 25.39 -22.51
N GLY A 2 33.87 24.19 -22.95
CA GLY A 2 32.84 24.04 -23.97
C GLY A 2 31.46 24.39 -23.38
N TRP A 3 30.44 24.56 -24.22
CA TRP A 3 29.11 24.95 -23.77
C TRP A 3 28.49 23.83 -22.84
N VAL A 4 28.64 22.58 -23.22
CA VAL A 4 28.19 21.43 -22.39
C VAL A 4 28.93 21.38 -21.04
N GLU A 5 30.23 21.70 -21.02
CA GLU A 5 30.99 21.79 -19.78
C GLU A 5 30.44 22.87 -18.84
N GLN A 6 30.03 24.01 -19.40
CA GLN A 6 29.42 25.09 -18.60
C GLN A 6 28.02 24.68 -18.10
N LEU A 7 27.22 23.99 -18.92
CA LEU A 7 25.94 23.45 -18.51
C LEU A 7 26.11 22.44 -17.36
N VAL A 8 27.05 21.51 -17.48
CA VAL A 8 27.36 20.53 -16.42
C VAL A 8 27.79 21.21 -15.12
N GLU A 9 28.65 22.24 -15.19
CA GLU A 9 29.05 23.01 -14.01
C GLU A 9 27.91 23.82 -13.42
N ALA A 10 27.01 24.36 -14.24
CA ALA A 10 25.82 25.06 -13.78
C ALA A 10 24.83 24.09 -13.08
N LEU A 11 24.62 22.90 -13.65
CA LEU A 11 23.80 21.84 -13.04
C LEU A 11 24.44 21.30 -11.75
N ARG A 12 25.76 21.12 -11.71
CA ARG A 12 26.48 20.76 -10.49
C ARG A 12 26.31 21.80 -9.38
N ARG A 13 26.30 23.08 -9.72
CA ARG A 13 26.06 24.19 -8.79
C ARG A 13 24.65 24.16 -8.26
N GLU A 14 23.68 24.06 -9.16
CA GLU A 14 22.27 23.92 -8.82
C GLU A 14 22.02 22.68 -7.93
N ALA A 15 22.65 21.56 -8.25
CA ALA A 15 22.56 20.35 -7.44
C ALA A 15 23.15 20.52 -6.04
N ARG A 16 24.25 21.27 -5.88
CA ARG A 16 24.86 21.53 -4.56
C ARG A 16 24.00 22.43 -3.70
N GLU A 17 23.24 23.36 -4.29
CA GLU A 17 22.35 24.26 -3.54
C GLU A 17 21.12 23.55 -2.96
N VAL A 18 20.72 22.42 -3.52
CA VAL A 18 19.42 21.79 -3.24
C VAL A 18 19.47 20.30 -3.01
N LEU A 19 20.48 19.60 -3.53
CA LEU A 19 20.65 18.16 -3.38
C LEU A 19 21.83 17.84 -2.47
N ASP A 20 21.55 16.99 -1.55
CA ASP A 20 22.52 16.35 -0.73
C ASP A 20 23.32 15.31 -1.52
N ASP A 21 24.64 15.41 -1.62
CA ASP A 21 25.66 14.44 -2.04
C ASP A 21 25.41 13.43 -3.18
N GLY A 22 24.22 13.33 -3.72
CA GLY A 22 23.90 12.23 -4.57
C GLY A 22 23.87 12.51 -6.08
N PHE A 23 24.21 13.70 -6.53
CA PHE A 23 24.14 14.06 -7.94
C PHE A 23 25.57 14.16 -8.53
N GLU A 24 26.18 13.01 -8.79
CA GLU A 24 27.40 12.95 -9.61
C GLU A 24 27.01 13.01 -11.09
N VAL A 25 27.50 14.02 -11.80
CA VAL A 25 27.42 14.09 -13.26
C VAL A 25 28.68 13.45 -13.82
N PHE A 26 28.54 12.26 -14.42
CA PHE A 26 29.61 11.68 -15.20
C PHE A 26 29.69 12.41 -16.54
N PHE A 27 30.86 12.93 -16.87
CA PHE A 27 31.16 13.62 -18.11
C PHE A 27 32.44 13.08 -18.73
N ASP A 28 32.34 12.45 -19.88
CA ASP A 28 33.39 11.62 -20.51
C ASP A 28 34.79 12.26 -20.64
N ARG A 29 34.82 13.60 -20.90
CA ARG A 29 36.09 14.33 -21.10
C ARG A 29 36.94 14.49 -19.83
N HIS A 30 36.35 14.49 -18.67
CA HIS A 30 37.01 14.72 -17.40
C HIS A 30 37.23 13.45 -16.57
N ASP A 31 36.31 12.50 -16.71
CA ASP A 31 36.24 11.35 -15.81
C ASP A 31 36.99 10.11 -16.37
N LEU A 32 37.34 10.09 -17.68
CA LEU A 32 38.10 9.02 -18.30
C LEU A 32 39.62 9.23 -18.18
N ARG A 33 40.32 8.41 -17.44
CA ARG A 33 41.74 8.57 -17.07
C ARG A 33 42.73 7.88 -17.99
N THR A 34 42.36 6.88 -18.82
CA THR A 34 43.29 6.13 -19.70
C THR A 34 42.63 5.70 -21.01
N ARG A 35 43.43 5.66 -22.11
CA ARG A 35 42.93 5.37 -23.48
C ARG A 35 42.58 3.89 -23.76
N GLU A 36 43.01 2.94 -22.92
CA GLU A 36 42.84 1.51 -23.22
C GLU A 36 41.60 0.85 -22.57
N GLU A 37 41.01 1.47 -21.53
CA GLU A 37 39.88 0.90 -20.81
C GLU A 37 38.61 1.79 -20.88
N TRP A 38 38.65 2.84 -21.68
CA TRP A 38 37.58 3.86 -21.69
C TRP A 38 36.19 3.31 -22.03
N ARG A 39 36.07 2.37 -22.98
CA ARG A 39 34.76 1.79 -23.32
C ARG A 39 34.15 1.01 -22.16
N THR A 40 34.96 0.28 -21.41
CA THR A 40 34.52 -0.49 -20.25
C THR A 40 34.10 0.44 -19.11
N GLN A 41 34.89 1.49 -18.88
CA GLN A 41 34.58 2.51 -17.85
C GLN A 41 33.32 3.30 -18.20
N LEU A 42 33.19 3.69 -19.47
CA LEU A 42 32.02 4.41 -19.94
C LEU A 42 30.76 3.53 -19.94
N ALA A 43 30.85 2.27 -20.41
CA ALA A 43 29.74 1.32 -20.31
C ALA A 43 29.30 1.12 -18.86
N TRP A 44 30.27 1.02 -17.94
CA TRP A 44 29.97 0.94 -16.52
C TRP A 44 29.29 2.22 -16.01
N ALA A 45 29.83 3.40 -16.31
CA ALA A 45 29.25 4.67 -15.89
C ALA A 45 27.84 4.88 -16.44
N VAL A 46 27.62 4.58 -17.72
CA VAL A 46 26.27 4.64 -18.34
C VAL A 46 25.31 3.63 -17.69
N ARG A 47 25.77 2.42 -17.39
CA ARG A 47 24.96 1.38 -16.73
C ARG A 47 24.66 1.72 -15.27
N GLU A 48 25.57 2.39 -14.57
CA GLU A 48 25.35 2.82 -13.18
C GLU A 48 24.58 4.15 -13.07
N SER A 49 24.49 4.95 -14.14
CA SER A 49 23.79 6.23 -14.13
C SER A 49 22.29 6.06 -13.86
N GLU A 50 21.74 6.83 -12.94
CA GLU A 50 20.30 6.84 -12.65
C GLU A 50 19.50 7.56 -13.76
N VAL A 51 20.10 8.57 -14.38
CA VAL A 51 19.51 9.38 -15.47
C VAL A 51 20.53 9.61 -16.57
N LEU A 52 20.12 9.51 -17.83
CA LEU A 52 20.89 9.89 -19.01
C LEU A 52 20.35 11.23 -19.54
N MET A 53 21.23 12.23 -19.66
CA MET A 53 20.91 13.51 -20.25
C MET A 53 21.43 13.57 -21.69
N ALA A 54 20.52 13.64 -22.66
CA ALA A 54 20.84 13.75 -24.08
C ALA A 54 20.88 15.23 -24.53
N CYS A 55 22.07 15.71 -24.91
CA CYS A 55 22.24 17.05 -25.48
C CYS A 55 21.99 17.02 -26.99
N VAL A 56 20.75 17.27 -27.39
CA VAL A 56 20.24 17.09 -28.76
C VAL A 56 20.78 18.15 -29.69
N SER A 57 21.59 17.70 -30.64
CA SER A 57 22.17 18.52 -31.74
C SER A 57 22.42 17.65 -32.96
N THR A 58 22.67 18.21 -34.12
CA THR A 58 23.00 17.47 -35.33
C THR A 58 24.19 16.51 -35.13
N PRO A 59 25.35 16.94 -34.57
CA PRO A 59 26.46 16.02 -34.29
C PRO A 59 26.13 14.92 -33.27
N TYR A 60 25.16 15.12 -32.37
CA TYR A 60 24.73 14.09 -31.42
C TYR A 60 24.15 12.90 -32.15
N PHE A 61 23.22 13.13 -33.09
CA PHE A 61 22.59 12.07 -33.87
C PHE A 61 23.44 11.52 -35.04
N GLU A 62 24.52 12.21 -35.45
CA GLU A 62 25.48 11.70 -36.41
C GLU A 62 26.55 10.79 -35.79
N SER A 63 26.54 10.63 -34.48
CA SER A 63 27.54 9.90 -33.72
C SER A 63 27.10 8.49 -33.40
N ASP A 64 27.68 7.49 -34.08
CA ASP A 64 27.54 6.06 -33.72
C ASP A 64 27.92 5.80 -32.26
N PHE A 65 28.72 6.66 -31.68
CA PHE A 65 29.17 6.56 -30.30
C PHE A 65 28.07 6.98 -29.31
N CYS A 66 27.38 8.10 -29.56
CA CYS A 66 26.25 8.52 -28.74
C CYS A 66 25.06 7.58 -28.89
N LEU A 67 24.86 6.98 -30.08
CA LEU A 67 23.89 5.92 -30.28
C LEU A 67 24.21 4.68 -29.41
N TRP A 68 25.49 4.27 -29.38
CA TRP A 68 25.93 3.16 -28.53
C TRP A 68 25.74 3.45 -27.02
N GLU A 69 26.06 4.67 -26.55
CA GLU A 69 25.81 5.08 -25.16
C GLU A 69 24.32 5.01 -24.81
N PHE A 70 23.47 5.49 -25.70
CA PHE A 70 22.03 5.42 -25.56
C PHE A 70 21.54 3.96 -25.50
N GLN A 71 22.03 3.09 -26.37
CA GLN A 71 21.71 1.67 -26.37
C GLN A 71 22.19 0.96 -25.09
N GLU A 72 23.40 1.23 -24.63
CA GLU A 72 23.92 0.70 -23.36
C GLU A 72 23.05 1.15 -22.16
N TYR A 73 22.47 2.34 -22.23
CA TYR A 73 21.53 2.82 -21.23
C TYR A 73 20.18 2.12 -21.32
N GLU A 74 19.63 1.90 -22.51
CA GLU A 74 18.33 1.23 -22.73
C GLU A 74 18.35 -0.29 -22.42
N VAL A 75 19.50 -0.95 -22.43
CA VAL A 75 19.62 -2.37 -22.04
C VAL A 75 19.24 -2.61 -20.56
N LYS A 76 19.15 -1.57 -19.76
CA LYS A 76 18.66 -1.71 -18.39
C LYS A 76 17.19 -2.14 -18.38
N PRO A 77 16.79 -3.05 -17.47
CA PRO A 77 15.39 -3.42 -17.31
C PRO A 77 14.59 -2.18 -16.92
N MET A 78 13.88 -1.62 -17.87
CA MET A 78 12.94 -0.51 -17.67
C MET A 78 11.51 -1.06 -17.61
N GLY A 79 10.70 -0.54 -16.69
CA GLY A 79 9.30 -0.92 -16.55
C GLY A 79 8.41 -0.46 -17.71
N PRO A 80 7.12 -0.83 -17.71
CA PRO A 80 6.18 -0.38 -18.73
C PRO A 80 5.89 1.11 -18.59
N GLY A 81 6.53 1.91 -19.42
CA GLY A 81 6.46 3.38 -19.36
C GLY A 81 7.78 3.96 -19.87
N THR A 82 8.13 3.61 -21.05
CA THR A 82 9.30 4.01 -21.81
C THR A 82 9.63 5.50 -21.73
N GLY A 83 10.74 5.84 -21.11
CA GLY A 83 11.27 7.20 -21.00
C GLY A 83 11.75 7.58 -19.62
N GLU A 84 11.51 6.74 -18.62
CA GLU A 84 11.92 7.01 -17.25
C GLU A 84 13.46 6.95 -17.15
N GLY A 85 14.03 8.06 -16.69
CA GLY A 85 15.47 8.23 -16.54
C GLY A 85 16.19 8.86 -17.75
N LEU A 86 15.46 9.28 -18.79
CA LEU A 86 16.04 10.01 -19.92
C LEU A 86 15.52 11.44 -19.94
N VAL A 87 16.42 12.41 -20.05
CA VAL A 87 16.09 13.84 -20.16
C VAL A 87 16.78 14.41 -21.40
N SER A 88 16.05 15.11 -22.26
CA SER A 88 16.61 15.75 -23.45
C SER A 88 16.84 17.25 -23.21
N VAL A 89 17.93 17.77 -23.77
CA VAL A 89 18.26 19.18 -23.84
C VAL A 89 18.39 19.57 -25.31
N LEU A 90 17.43 20.34 -25.82
CA LEU A 90 17.43 20.73 -27.23
C LEU A 90 18.37 21.91 -27.45
N LEU A 91 19.43 21.68 -28.21
CA LEU A 91 20.45 22.69 -28.55
C LEU A 91 20.29 23.20 -30.00
N GLU A 92 19.79 22.34 -30.88
CA GLU A 92 19.58 22.61 -32.28
C GLU A 92 18.27 21.97 -32.75
N ASP A 93 17.68 22.52 -33.83
CA ASP A 93 16.59 21.85 -34.53
C ASP A 93 17.16 20.66 -35.34
N THR A 94 16.63 19.48 -35.11
CA THR A 94 17.03 18.26 -35.80
C THR A 94 15.82 17.60 -36.45
N SER A 95 16.04 16.86 -37.56
CA SER A 95 14.97 16.18 -38.29
C SER A 95 15.23 14.70 -38.37
N GLU A 96 14.17 13.88 -38.14
CA GLU A 96 14.21 12.44 -38.32
C GLU A 96 14.62 12.03 -39.76
N GLN A 97 14.22 12.86 -40.75
CA GLN A 97 14.49 12.58 -42.18
C GLN A 97 15.97 12.75 -42.57
N ASP A 98 16.72 13.50 -41.76
CA ASP A 98 18.15 13.74 -42.00
C ASP A 98 19.04 12.66 -41.36
N GLN A 99 18.46 11.70 -40.69
CA GLN A 99 19.21 10.64 -40.03
C GLN A 99 19.69 9.56 -41.04
N PRO A 100 20.92 9.03 -40.82
CA PRO A 100 21.60 8.21 -41.85
C PRO A 100 20.89 6.88 -42.16
N ASP A 101 20.28 6.24 -41.20
CA ASP A 101 19.64 4.94 -41.32
C ASP A 101 18.39 4.78 -40.44
N GLN A 102 17.79 3.60 -40.44
CA GLN A 102 16.58 3.32 -39.68
C GLN A 102 16.82 3.28 -38.17
N GLU A 103 17.99 2.88 -37.74
CA GLU A 103 18.36 2.79 -36.32
C GLU A 103 18.53 4.20 -35.72
N HIS A 104 19.23 5.08 -36.41
CA HIS A 104 19.37 6.48 -36.04
C HIS A 104 18.04 7.24 -36.07
N ARG A 105 17.13 6.92 -36.99
CA ARG A 105 15.77 7.49 -37.03
C ARG A 105 14.93 7.07 -35.82
N ALA A 106 14.98 5.78 -35.47
CA ALA A 106 14.27 5.28 -34.30
C ALA A 106 14.81 5.92 -33.01
N TRP A 107 16.14 6.08 -32.91
CA TRP A 107 16.78 6.77 -31.81
C TRP A 107 16.38 8.26 -31.74
N HIS A 108 16.40 8.98 -32.88
CA HIS A 108 15.99 10.37 -32.96
C HIS A 108 14.54 10.55 -32.47
N ALA A 109 13.61 9.76 -33.01
CA ALA A 109 12.22 9.80 -32.59
C ALA A 109 12.08 9.58 -31.09
N ARG A 110 12.79 8.60 -30.56
CA ARG A 110 12.76 8.21 -29.15
C ARG A 110 13.27 9.32 -28.22
N VAL A 111 14.37 9.99 -28.58
CA VAL A 111 14.96 11.04 -27.74
C VAL A 111 14.17 12.35 -27.84
N THR A 112 13.61 12.67 -29.02
CA THR A 112 12.87 13.93 -29.23
C THR A 112 11.43 13.88 -28.76
N GLU A 113 10.82 12.68 -28.58
CA GLU A 113 9.51 12.52 -27.93
C GLU A 113 9.55 12.80 -26.41
N MET A 114 10.75 12.86 -25.83
CA MET A 114 10.90 13.02 -24.39
C MET A 114 10.74 14.46 -23.94
N GLN A 115 10.23 14.62 -22.72
CA GLN A 115 10.22 15.92 -22.06
C GLN A 115 11.64 16.39 -21.79
N GLY A 116 11.96 17.61 -22.20
CA GLY A 116 13.27 18.22 -22.03
C GLY A 116 13.21 19.75 -22.09
N GLN A 117 14.36 20.38 -21.89
CA GLN A 117 14.50 21.82 -21.93
C GLN A 117 14.98 22.29 -23.30
N ASP A 118 14.34 23.31 -23.84
CA ASP A 118 14.77 23.97 -25.07
C ASP A 118 15.76 25.13 -24.76
N LEU A 119 17.01 24.92 -25.13
CA LEU A 119 18.09 25.89 -24.94
C LEU A 119 18.67 26.38 -26.28
N LYS A 120 17.93 26.19 -27.39
CA LYS A 120 18.40 26.54 -28.75
C LYS A 120 18.75 28.02 -28.92
N ASP A 121 18.01 28.91 -28.24
CA ASP A 121 18.25 30.37 -28.29
C ASP A 121 19.49 30.82 -27.50
N VAL A 122 19.96 30.00 -26.59
CA VAL A 122 21.17 30.27 -25.77
C VAL A 122 22.39 29.54 -26.31
N PHE A 123 22.17 28.41 -27.01
CA PHE A 123 23.24 27.63 -27.62
C PHE A 123 23.78 28.36 -28.87
N THR A 124 25.07 28.67 -28.87
CA THR A 124 25.78 29.26 -30.00
C THR A 124 27.01 28.45 -30.34
N ARG A 125 27.02 27.84 -31.55
CA ARG A 125 28.09 26.97 -32.02
C ARG A 125 29.43 27.66 -32.20
N ASP A 126 29.39 28.91 -32.66
CA ASP A 126 30.56 29.69 -33.09
C ASP A 126 30.96 30.83 -32.15
N ALA A 127 30.23 31.08 -31.08
CA ALA A 127 30.53 32.13 -30.11
C ALA A 127 31.15 31.59 -28.84
N ALA A 128 31.75 32.47 -28.02
CA ALA A 128 32.18 32.08 -26.67
C ALA A 128 30.98 31.59 -25.87
N PRO A 129 31.05 30.38 -25.29
CA PRO A 129 29.91 29.84 -24.61
C PRO A 129 29.46 30.72 -23.43
N THR A 130 28.18 31.03 -23.34
CA THR A 130 27.56 31.72 -22.22
C THR A 130 26.22 31.10 -21.91
N LEU A 131 25.89 31.00 -20.60
CA LEU A 131 24.60 30.59 -20.11
C LEU A 131 23.78 31.79 -19.57
N GLU A 132 24.23 33.02 -19.86
CA GLU A 132 23.54 34.22 -19.43
C GLU A 132 22.12 34.24 -20.00
N GLY A 133 21.13 34.44 -19.12
CA GLY A 133 19.70 34.38 -19.46
C GLY A 133 19.09 32.99 -19.55
N ALA A 134 19.84 31.92 -19.17
CA ALA A 134 19.34 30.54 -19.13
C ALA A 134 19.18 30.00 -17.69
N GLU A 135 19.42 30.78 -16.66
CA GLU A 135 19.48 30.35 -15.26
C GLU A 135 18.19 29.66 -14.81
N ASP A 136 17.02 30.21 -15.20
CA ASP A 136 15.74 29.62 -14.82
C ASP A 136 15.50 28.29 -15.54
N ARG A 137 15.89 28.16 -16.82
CA ARG A 137 15.77 26.90 -17.57
C ARG A 137 16.77 25.83 -17.10
N ILE A 138 17.93 26.22 -16.61
CA ILE A 138 18.89 25.32 -15.98
C ILE A 138 18.34 24.80 -14.67
N ARG A 139 17.64 25.65 -13.90
CA ARG A 139 16.94 25.24 -12.67
C ARG A 139 15.82 24.24 -13.00
N ASP A 140 14.99 24.53 -14.00
CA ASP A 140 13.93 23.63 -14.45
C ASP A 140 14.51 22.29 -14.95
N LEU A 141 15.66 22.33 -15.65
CA LEU A 141 16.37 21.10 -16.06
C LEU A 141 16.87 20.30 -14.85
N GLY A 142 17.36 20.98 -13.81
CA GLY A 142 17.70 20.33 -12.54
C GLY A 142 16.49 19.66 -11.89
N ASP A 143 15.33 20.28 -11.95
CA ASP A 143 14.07 19.74 -11.47
C ASP A 143 13.59 18.54 -12.32
N ASP A 144 13.71 18.61 -13.65
CA ASP A 144 13.40 17.48 -14.54
C ASP A 144 14.30 16.27 -14.25
N LEU A 145 15.62 16.48 -14.14
CA LEU A 145 16.58 15.44 -13.77
C LEU A 145 16.24 14.80 -12.42
N TYR A 146 15.87 15.62 -11.44
CA TYR A 146 15.44 15.12 -10.14
C TYR A 146 14.16 14.27 -10.23
N GLN A 147 13.14 14.71 -10.99
CA GLN A 147 11.91 13.93 -11.17
C GLN A 147 12.17 12.59 -11.87
N GLN A 148 12.99 12.57 -12.92
CA GLN A 148 13.37 11.36 -13.61
C GLN A 148 14.13 10.39 -12.69
N ARG A 149 15.02 10.92 -11.85
CA ARG A 149 15.71 10.14 -10.82
C ARG A 149 14.73 9.52 -9.82
N GLN A 150 13.72 10.28 -9.35
CA GLN A 150 12.69 9.77 -8.45
C GLN A 150 11.83 8.69 -9.11
N ASN A 151 11.44 8.89 -10.36
CA ASN A 151 10.69 7.90 -11.13
C ASN A 151 11.49 6.60 -11.26
N ARG A 152 12.78 6.68 -11.58
CA ARG A 152 13.64 5.52 -11.72
C ARG A 152 13.86 4.78 -10.39
N ARG A 153 14.02 5.49 -9.28
CA ARG A 153 14.16 4.89 -7.95
C ARG A 153 12.98 4.02 -7.55
N ARG A 154 11.80 4.26 -8.13
CA ARG A 154 10.63 3.36 -8.00
C ARG A 154 10.91 1.96 -8.56
N TRP A 155 11.87 1.80 -9.47
CA TRP A 155 12.14 0.57 -10.21
C TRP A 155 13.41 -0.18 -9.78
N GLU A 156 14.41 0.50 -9.24
CA GLU A 156 15.70 -0.09 -8.86
C GLU A 156 15.70 -0.77 -7.48
N GLY A 157 14.55 -1.08 -6.92
CA GLY A 157 14.44 -1.85 -5.69
C GLY A 157 15.04 -3.23 -5.86
N GLY A 158 16.18 -3.50 -5.21
CA GLY A 158 16.63 -4.88 -4.96
C GLY A 158 15.51 -5.66 -4.28
N VAL A 159 15.61 -7.00 -4.21
CA VAL A 159 14.61 -7.82 -3.55
C VAL A 159 14.37 -7.30 -2.11
N GLY A 160 13.17 -6.76 -1.84
CA GLY A 160 12.82 -6.19 -0.56
C GLY A 160 12.15 -4.82 -0.63
N ASN A 161 11.74 -4.33 0.55
CA ASN A 161 11.07 -3.03 0.73
C ASN A 161 11.89 -2.04 1.57
N LEU A 162 13.21 -2.28 1.70
CA LEU A 162 14.09 -1.40 2.47
C LEU A 162 14.35 -0.11 1.71
N ALA A 163 13.93 1.03 2.27
CA ALA A 163 14.29 2.34 1.78
C ALA A 163 15.82 2.57 1.83
N ARG A 164 16.34 3.37 0.90
CA ARG A 164 17.73 3.84 0.99
C ARG A 164 17.85 4.68 2.27
N GLY A 165 18.87 4.46 3.06
CA GLY A 165 19.16 5.29 4.24
C GLY A 165 19.75 6.64 3.83
N THR A 166 20.11 7.46 4.82
CA THR A 166 20.82 8.72 4.57
C THR A 166 22.13 8.49 3.80
N SER A 167 22.39 9.33 2.81
CA SER A 167 23.67 9.33 2.05
C SER A 167 24.87 9.75 2.91
N ARG A 168 24.61 10.44 4.01
CA ARG A 168 25.63 11.02 4.94
C ARG A 168 25.78 10.24 6.23
N PHE A 169 25.78 8.92 6.16
CA PHE A 169 26.01 8.09 7.32
C PHE A 169 27.48 8.15 7.75
N VAL A 170 27.75 8.61 8.97
CA VAL A 170 29.12 8.81 9.50
C VAL A 170 29.30 8.04 10.80
N GLY A 171 30.50 7.48 10.97
CA GLY A 171 30.89 6.79 12.21
C GLY A 171 30.19 5.45 12.42
N ARG A 172 29.89 5.13 13.66
CA ARG A 172 29.13 3.92 14.06
C ARG A 172 29.79 2.60 13.67
N HIS A 173 31.07 2.56 13.34
CA HIS A 173 31.77 1.36 12.88
C HIS A 173 31.71 0.22 13.90
N GLN A 174 31.78 0.55 15.19
CA GLN A 174 31.71 -0.45 16.26
C GLN A 174 30.31 -1.06 16.36
N GLU A 175 29.28 -0.22 16.30
CA GLU A 175 27.87 -0.67 16.35
C GLU A 175 27.51 -1.48 15.10
N LEU A 176 27.93 -1.06 13.90
CA LEU A 176 27.77 -1.82 12.67
C LEU A 176 28.48 -3.18 12.75
N SER A 177 29.71 -3.21 13.23
CA SER A 177 30.46 -4.47 13.42
C SER A 177 29.79 -5.38 14.46
N ARG A 178 29.29 -4.82 15.57
CA ARG A 178 28.51 -5.59 16.56
C ARG A 178 27.21 -6.13 15.98
N LEU A 179 26.48 -5.31 15.20
CA LEU A 179 25.26 -5.75 14.52
C LEU A 179 25.55 -6.89 13.56
N GLY A 180 26.60 -6.77 12.74
CA GLY A 180 27.07 -7.82 11.84
C GLY A 180 27.44 -9.11 12.58
N ALA A 181 28.18 -9.03 13.69
CA ALA A 181 28.55 -10.18 14.49
C ALA A 181 27.32 -10.87 15.11
N VAL A 182 26.32 -10.11 15.55
CA VAL A 182 25.06 -10.66 16.09
C VAL A 182 24.23 -11.31 14.98
N LEU A 183 24.13 -10.68 13.82
CA LEU A 183 23.35 -11.17 12.67
C LEU A 183 24.05 -12.33 11.95
N ALA A 184 25.37 -12.54 12.14
CA ALA A 184 26.08 -13.69 11.59
C ALA A 184 25.54 -15.03 12.11
N SER A 185 24.78 -15.04 13.20
CA SER A 185 24.06 -16.20 13.73
C SER A 185 22.56 -16.00 13.59
N SER A 186 21.90 -16.78 12.75
CA SER A 186 20.45 -16.76 12.59
C SER A 186 19.65 -17.23 13.82
N SER A 187 20.32 -17.77 14.83
CA SER A 187 19.71 -18.12 16.12
C SER A 187 19.54 -16.91 17.05
N THR A 188 20.23 -15.81 16.78
CA THR A 188 20.19 -14.57 17.58
C THR A 188 19.43 -13.46 16.84
N ILE A 189 18.92 -12.50 17.60
CA ILE A 189 18.20 -11.33 17.09
C ILE A 189 18.94 -10.09 17.58
N GLY A 190 19.36 -9.24 16.65
CA GLY A 190 19.99 -7.96 16.96
C GLY A 190 18.94 -6.93 17.40
N VAL A 191 18.98 -6.50 18.67
CA VAL A 191 18.08 -5.46 19.18
C VAL A 191 18.83 -4.17 19.39
N VAL A 192 18.59 -3.19 18.51
CA VAL A 192 19.20 -1.86 18.56
C VAL A 192 18.36 -0.98 19.48
N THR A 193 18.94 -0.61 20.63
CA THR A 193 18.28 0.19 21.67
C THR A 193 19.04 1.49 21.91
N ALA A 194 18.42 2.37 22.68
CA ALA A 194 19.07 3.57 23.23
C ALA A 194 18.55 3.82 24.65
N VAL A 195 18.92 4.92 25.26
CA VAL A 195 18.29 5.37 26.50
C VAL A 195 16.77 5.45 26.28
N ARG A 196 15.99 4.95 27.24
CA ARG A 196 14.53 4.85 27.15
C ARG A 196 13.92 6.20 26.76
N GLY A 197 13.04 6.19 25.75
CA GLY A 197 12.34 7.38 25.26
C GLY A 197 13.11 8.25 24.27
N LEU A 198 14.42 8.05 24.05
CA LEU A 198 15.19 8.88 23.13
C LEU A 198 14.96 8.51 21.67
N GLY A 199 14.25 9.38 20.92
CA GLY A 199 14.15 9.37 19.47
C GLY A 199 15.35 10.05 18.79
N GLY A 200 15.51 9.96 17.47
CA GLY A 200 16.48 10.77 16.70
C GLY A 200 17.97 10.45 16.89
N ILE A 201 18.33 9.33 17.52
CA ILE A 201 19.73 8.93 17.77
C ILE A 201 20.31 8.07 16.64
N GLY A 202 19.51 7.74 15.61
CA GLY A 202 19.98 7.00 14.45
C GLY A 202 19.79 5.48 14.50
N LYS A 203 18.89 4.92 15.36
CA LYS A 203 18.67 3.46 15.45
C LYS A 203 18.23 2.83 14.12
N THR A 204 17.19 3.38 13.53
CA THR A 204 16.65 2.92 12.25
C THR A 204 17.65 3.10 11.12
N GLU A 205 18.35 4.25 11.10
CA GLU A 205 19.36 4.53 10.09
C GLU A 205 20.58 3.59 10.20
N LEU A 206 20.99 3.20 11.40
CA LEU A 206 22.05 2.20 11.58
C LEU A 206 21.69 0.87 10.91
N VAL A 207 20.47 0.37 11.16
CA VAL A 207 20.03 -0.92 10.61
C VAL A 207 19.79 -0.82 9.10
N ARG A 208 19.25 0.29 8.62
CA ARG A 208 19.09 0.57 7.19
C ARG A 208 20.44 0.65 6.48
N HIS A 209 21.39 1.39 7.04
CA HIS A 209 22.72 1.51 6.49
C HIS A 209 23.42 0.15 6.42
N TYR A 210 23.33 -0.64 7.49
CA TYR A 210 23.83 -2.01 7.49
C TYR A 210 23.19 -2.86 6.37
N GLY A 211 21.86 -2.84 6.27
CA GLY A 211 21.15 -3.57 5.22
C GLY A 211 21.57 -3.14 3.81
N ASN A 212 21.66 -1.84 3.57
CA ASN A 212 22.05 -1.28 2.27
C ASN A 212 23.49 -1.64 1.89
N GLN A 213 24.44 -1.59 2.84
CA GLN A 213 25.84 -2.00 2.60
C GLN A 213 25.98 -3.49 2.32
N HIS A 214 25.09 -4.33 2.86
CA HIS A 214 25.17 -5.78 2.75
C HIS A 214 24.12 -6.38 1.80
N ARG A 215 23.56 -5.61 0.87
CA ARG A 215 22.54 -6.09 -0.09
C ARG A 215 22.98 -7.35 -0.83
N GLY A 216 24.25 -7.43 -1.24
CA GLY A 216 24.80 -8.61 -1.90
C GLY A 216 24.81 -9.87 -1.03
N HIS A 217 24.92 -9.72 0.30
CA HIS A 217 24.82 -10.82 1.26
C HIS A 217 23.37 -11.28 1.45
N TYR A 218 22.42 -10.36 1.35
CA TYR A 218 20.98 -10.60 1.51
C TYR A 218 20.25 -10.75 0.18
N ALA A 219 20.78 -11.61 -0.69
CA ALA A 219 20.18 -11.86 -2.01
C ALA A 219 18.75 -12.42 -1.93
N GLY A 220 18.34 -13.04 -0.81
CA GLY A 220 16.96 -13.46 -0.53
C GLY A 220 16.03 -12.32 -0.17
N GLY A 221 16.55 -11.10 -0.01
CA GLY A 221 15.76 -9.89 0.23
C GLY A 221 16.00 -9.24 1.60
N ILE A 222 15.68 -7.92 1.66
CA ILE A 222 15.70 -7.14 2.89
C ILE A 222 14.31 -6.54 3.11
N TRP A 223 13.67 -6.94 4.22
CA TRP A 223 12.29 -6.64 4.50
C TRP A 223 12.15 -5.85 5.80
N GLN A 224 11.61 -4.64 5.71
CA GLN A 224 11.35 -3.79 6.87
C GLN A 224 9.85 -3.75 7.16
N ILE A 225 9.47 -3.94 8.44
CA ILE A 225 8.09 -3.88 8.93
C ILE A 225 8.00 -2.85 10.05
N PRO A 226 7.14 -1.83 9.95
CA PRO A 226 6.79 -1.00 11.08
C PRO A 226 6.11 -1.85 12.17
N ALA A 227 6.72 -1.90 13.35
CA ALA A 227 6.28 -2.79 14.44
C ALA A 227 5.65 -2.04 15.62
N GLU A 228 5.35 -0.74 15.45
CA GLU A 228 4.72 0.06 16.49
C GLU A 228 3.33 -0.46 16.83
N GLY A 229 3.04 -0.55 18.14
CA GLY A 229 1.78 -1.07 18.66
C GLY A 229 1.55 -2.57 18.46
N ALA A 230 2.45 -3.28 17.77
CA ALA A 230 2.32 -4.72 17.54
C ALA A 230 2.65 -5.51 18.82
N ARG A 231 1.79 -6.45 19.17
CA ARG A 231 1.93 -7.33 20.34
C ARG A 231 2.17 -8.80 20.00
N GLU A 232 1.86 -9.18 18.77
CA GLU A 232 1.93 -10.55 18.30
C GLU A 232 2.76 -10.65 17.02
N MET A 233 3.68 -11.58 16.95
CA MET A 233 4.67 -11.71 15.89
C MET A 233 4.04 -12.16 14.56
N LEU A 234 3.19 -13.18 14.57
CA LEU A 234 2.61 -13.72 13.34
C LEU A 234 1.71 -12.73 12.62
N PRO A 235 0.77 -12.03 13.30
CA PRO A 235 0.00 -10.96 12.67
C PRO A 235 0.86 -9.80 12.15
N LEU A 236 1.97 -9.48 12.81
CA LEU A 236 2.91 -8.49 12.32
C LEU A 236 3.58 -8.94 11.01
N LEU A 237 4.08 -10.17 10.96
CA LEU A 237 4.71 -10.74 9.77
C LEU A 237 3.76 -10.87 8.59
N ALA A 238 2.49 -11.11 8.85
CA ALA A 238 1.46 -11.16 7.81
C ALA A 238 1.38 -9.87 6.97
N ARG A 239 1.81 -8.73 7.53
CA ARG A 239 1.88 -7.44 6.81
C ARG A 239 2.86 -7.44 5.64
N LEU A 240 3.80 -8.40 5.57
CA LEU A 240 4.73 -8.54 4.44
C LEU A 240 4.15 -9.30 3.24
N ALA A 241 3.04 -9.99 3.40
CA ALA A 241 2.49 -10.84 2.34
C ALA A 241 2.34 -10.11 1.00
N PRO A 242 1.84 -8.86 0.94
CA PRO A 242 1.72 -8.10 -0.30
C PRO A 242 3.05 -7.66 -0.91
N ASP A 243 4.10 -7.52 -0.08
CA ASP A 243 5.40 -7.03 -0.51
C ASP A 243 6.28 -8.15 -1.10
N LEU A 244 5.94 -9.42 -0.83
CA LEU A 244 6.73 -10.57 -1.25
C LEU A 244 6.47 -10.93 -2.72
N PRO A 245 7.49 -10.86 -3.62
CA PRO A 245 7.29 -11.07 -5.05
C PRO A 245 6.78 -12.48 -5.38
N GLY A 246 5.66 -12.56 -6.09
CA GLY A 246 5.08 -13.83 -6.51
C GLY A 246 4.57 -14.71 -5.38
N PHE A 247 4.47 -14.16 -4.17
CA PHE A 247 3.94 -14.87 -3.02
C PHE A 247 2.44 -15.09 -3.17
N GLN A 248 2.03 -16.34 -3.14
CA GLN A 248 0.63 -16.74 -3.16
C GLN A 248 0.32 -17.49 -1.87
N LEU A 249 -0.66 -16.98 -1.13
CA LEU A 249 -1.16 -17.68 0.04
C LEU A 249 -2.09 -18.82 -0.40
N PRO A 250 -1.92 -20.02 0.17
CA PRO A 250 -2.91 -21.08 0.03
C PRO A 250 -4.29 -20.58 0.47
N GLU A 251 -5.32 -21.00 -0.25
CA GLU A 251 -6.71 -20.57 -0.03
C GLU A 251 -7.18 -20.78 1.42
N GLU A 252 -6.69 -21.85 2.05
CA GLU A 252 -7.01 -22.23 3.43
C GLU A 252 -6.49 -21.25 4.49
N VAL A 253 -5.57 -20.38 4.11
CA VAL A 253 -4.81 -19.51 5.02
C VAL A 253 -5.20 -18.04 4.89
N GLN A 254 -5.89 -17.71 3.80
CA GLN A 254 -6.25 -16.33 3.47
C GLN A 254 -7.15 -15.74 4.57
N GLY A 255 -6.77 -14.53 5.01
CA GLY A 255 -7.51 -13.76 6.03
C GLY A 255 -7.31 -14.19 7.48
N ASN A 256 -6.56 -15.27 7.75
CA ASN A 256 -6.11 -15.57 9.09
C ASN A 256 -4.69 -14.99 9.30
N PRO A 257 -4.52 -13.90 10.09
CA PRO A 257 -3.23 -13.25 10.27
C PRO A 257 -2.14 -14.16 10.82
N GLU A 258 -2.51 -15.11 11.71
CA GLU A 258 -1.53 -16.05 12.27
C GLU A 258 -1.06 -17.06 11.24
N LEU A 259 -1.99 -17.63 10.46
CA LEU A 259 -1.66 -18.59 9.41
C LEU A 259 -0.91 -17.90 8.27
N THR A 260 -1.34 -16.70 7.86
CA THR A 260 -0.63 -15.87 6.88
C THR A 260 0.80 -15.60 7.34
N GLY A 261 0.99 -15.19 8.60
CA GLY A 261 2.32 -14.96 9.16
C GLY A 261 3.21 -16.21 9.14
N ARG A 262 2.63 -17.41 9.37
CA ARG A 262 3.35 -18.68 9.23
C ARG A 262 3.80 -18.93 7.79
N HIS A 263 2.95 -18.68 6.81
CA HIS A 263 3.29 -18.83 5.39
C HIS A 263 4.31 -17.80 4.94
N VAL A 264 4.22 -16.54 5.41
CA VAL A 264 5.27 -15.53 5.21
C VAL A 264 6.60 -16.01 5.75
N LEU A 265 6.64 -16.62 6.94
CA LEU A 265 7.86 -17.21 7.48
C LEU A 265 8.41 -18.37 6.62
N MET A 266 7.54 -19.21 6.07
CA MET A 266 7.97 -20.26 5.15
C MET A 266 8.54 -19.65 3.86
N GLU A 267 7.93 -18.61 3.34
CA GLU A 267 8.41 -17.92 2.15
C GLU A 267 9.75 -17.21 2.39
N LEU A 268 9.92 -16.50 3.51
CA LEU A 268 11.20 -15.92 3.89
C LEU A 268 12.31 -16.98 4.01
N ARG A 269 11.99 -18.18 4.52
CA ARG A 269 12.92 -19.33 4.54
C ARG A 269 13.25 -19.82 3.13
N ARG A 270 12.26 -19.87 2.24
CA ARG A 270 12.46 -20.24 0.84
C ARG A 270 13.36 -19.23 0.12
N CYS A 271 13.13 -17.94 0.33
CA CYS A 271 13.99 -16.88 -0.17
C CYS A 271 15.42 -17.00 0.40
N ALA A 272 15.55 -17.34 1.68
CA ALA A 272 16.84 -17.53 2.34
C ALA A 272 17.65 -18.73 1.80
N ALA A 273 17.00 -19.70 1.16
CA ALA A 273 17.71 -20.81 0.49
C ALA A 273 18.47 -20.36 -0.78
N GLY A 274 18.04 -19.25 -1.42
CA GLY A 274 18.74 -18.65 -2.57
C GLY A 274 19.75 -17.56 -2.20
N GLY A 275 19.80 -17.16 -0.93
CA GLY A 275 20.63 -16.12 -0.35
C GLY A 275 20.03 -15.65 0.96
N HIS A 276 20.86 -15.14 1.89
CA HIS A 276 20.34 -14.72 3.18
C HIS A 276 19.20 -13.67 3.06
N VAL A 277 18.30 -13.66 4.04
CA VAL A 277 17.22 -12.67 4.20
C VAL A 277 17.50 -11.83 5.44
N LEU A 278 17.30 -10.51 5.35
CA LEU A 278 17.28 -9.63 6.52
C LEU A 278 15.84 -9.15 6.78
N LEU A 279 15.33 -9.47 7.95
CA LEU A 279 14.04 -8.99 8.47
C LEU A 279 14.30 -7.90 9.50
N ILE A 280 13.74 -6.71 9.26
CA ILE A 280 13.86 -5.54 10.14
C ILE A 280 12.50 -5.24 10.77
N LEU A 281 12.40 -5.40 12.09
CA LEU A 281 11.24 -4.97 12.87
C LEU A 281 11.53 -3.55 13.41
N ASP A 282 10.97 -2.55 12.73
CA ASP A 282 11.29 -1.15 13.04
C ASP A 282 10.34 -0.55 14.07
N ASN A 283 10.91 0.16 15.03
CA ASN A 283 10.19 0.91 16.06
C ASN A 283 9.24 0.05 16.93
N VAL A 284 9.73 -1.09 17.43
CA VAL A 284 8.98 -1.90 18.39
C VAL A 284 8.71 -1.07 19.65
N SER A 285 7.43 -0.90 20.00
CA SER A 285 6.97 -0.12 21.16
C SER A 285 6.33 -0.97 22.26
N GLU A 286 5.91 -2.18 21.95
CA GLU A 286 5.24 -3.07 22.90
C GLU A 286 6.19 -4.19 23.40
N PRO A 287 6.46 -4.27 24.71
CA PRO A 287 7.33 -5.31 25.27
C PRO A 287 6.82 -6.73 24.99
N ALA A 288 5.50 -6.89 24.87
CA ALA A 288 4.85 -8.19 24.60
C ALA A 288 5.39 -8.86 23.33
N LEU A 289 5.78 -8.09 22.30
CA LEU A 289 6.32 -8.62 21.04
C LEU A 289 7.70 -9.27 21.20
N LEU A 290 8.47 -8.86 22.20
CA LEU A 290 9.84 -9.34 22.46
C LEU A 290 9.89 -10.46 23.53
N THR A 291 8.75 -11.03 23.91
CA THR A 291 8.70 -12.19 24.83
C THR A 291 9.13 -13.49 24.14
N ASP A 292 9.61 -14.46 24.92
CA ASP A 292 10.06 -15.75 24.39
C ASP A 292 9.03 -16.47 23.51
N PRO A 293 7.72 -16.51 23.81
CA PRO A 293 6.74 -17.11 22.92
C PRO A 293 6.66 -16.42 21.55
N GLN A 294 6.76 -15.09 21.51
CA GLN A 294 6.69 -14.31 20.27
C GLN A 294 7.99 -14.41 19.48
N VAL A 295 9.12 -14.26 20.14
CA VAL A 295 10.46 -14.38 19.53
C VAL A 295 10.72 -15.83 19.08
N GLY A 296 10.17 -16.80 19.79
CA GLY A 296 10.31 -18.24 19.48
C GLY A 296 9.67 -18.65 18.14
N VAL A 297 8.72 -17.86 17.63
CA VAL A 297 8.10 -18.08 16.31
C VAL A 297 9.08 -17.81 15.17
N LEU A 298 10.01 -16.87 15.36
CA LEU A 298 10.99 -16.49 14.35
C LEU A 298 11.97 -17.65 14.05
N PRO A 299 12.36 -17.81 12.78
CA PRO A 299 13.22 -18.91 12.35
C PRO A 299 14.54 -18.95 13.13
N GLN A 300 15.08 -20.18 13.28
CA GLN A 300 16.42 -20.43 13.79
C GLN A 300 17.20 -21.18 12.72
N ASP A 301 18.48 -20.85 12.55
CA ASP A 301 19.41 -21.54 11.62
C ASP A 301 18.87 -21.71 10.18
N SER A 302 18.17 -20.68 9.67
CA SER A 302 17.44 -20.75 8.41
C SER A 302 17.96 -19.74 7.36
N GLY A 303 19.05 -19.03 7.64
CA GLY A 303 19.51 -17.91 6.78
C GLY A 303 18.62 -16.66 6.85
N VAL A 304 17.61 -16.63 7.72
CA VAL A 304 16.81 -15.43 8.01
C VAL A 304 17.40 -14.74 9.23
N HIS A 305 18.01 -13.59 9.00
CA HIS A 305 18.56 -12.73 10.04
C HIS A 305 17.53 -11.70 10.49
N VAL A 306 17.46 -11.42 11.79
CA VAL A 306 16.45 -10.49 12.33
C VAL A 306 17.11 -9.36 13.10
N ALA A 307 16.77 -8.13 12.72
CA ALA A 307 17.14 -6.91 13.42
C ALA A 307 15.89 -6.21 13.95
N VAL A 308 15.98 -5.67 15.15
CA VAL A 308 14.88 -4.94 15.82
C VAL A 308 15.37 -3.55 16.19
N THR A 309 14.60 -2.52 15.91
CA THR A 309 14.82 -1.19 16.49
C THR A 309 13.74 -0.88 17.52
N THR A 310 14.11 -0.32 18.65
CA THR A 310 13.14 -0.06 19.73
C THR A 310 13.52 1.14 20.58
N ARG A 311 12.50 1.75 21.21
CA ARG A 311 12.65 2.78 22.28
C ARG A 311 12.49 2.18 23.68
N LEU A 312 12.20 0.90 23.78
CA LEU A 312 12.07 0.17 25.05
C LEU A 312 13.42 0.14 25.75
N GLY A 313 13.39 0.18 27.08
CA GLY A 313 14.57 0.01 27.92
C GLY A 313 14.96 -1.47 28.02
N THR A 314 16.16 -1.72 28.52
CA THR A 314 16.72 -3.08 28.73
C THR A 314 15.86 -3.92 29.64
N GLU A 315 15.22 -3.26 30.62
CA GLU A 315 14.34 -3.88 31.60
C GLU A 315 13.02 -4.40 31.01
N ASP A 316 12.59 -3.84 29.89
CA ASP A 316 11.30 -4.16 29.28
C ASP A 316 11.29 -5.54 28.56
N PHE A 317 12.48 -6.08 28.24
CA PHE A 317 12.62 -7.37 27.52
C PHE A 317 13.78 -8.25 28.02
N ALA A 318 14.22 -8.01 29.27
CA ALA A 318 15.23 -8.85 29.92
C ALA A 318 14.66 -10.25 30.22
N GLY A 319 15.02 -11.24 29.44
CA GLY A 319 14.57 -12.64 29.67
C GLY A 319 14.82 -13.59 28.51
N SER A 320 14.85 -13.10 27.28
CA SER A 320 15.11 -13.96 26.13
C SER A 320 16.60 -14.09 25.80
N SER A 321 17.11 -15.31 25.79
CA SER A 321 18.50 -15.62 25.43
C SER A 321 18.84 -15.32 23.97
N ARG A 322 17.80 -15.23 23.11
CA ARG A 322 17.95 -14.92 21.68
C ARG A 322 18.19 -13.44 21.39
N LEU A 323 17.77 -12.55 22.29
CA LEU A 323 17.86 -11.11 22.07
C LEU A 323 19.26 -10.64 22.48
N LYS A 324 19.99 -10.08 21.51
CA LYS A 324 21.32 -9.49 21.74
C LYS A 324 21.23 -7.98 21.54
N GLN A 325 21.46 -7.24 22.59
CA GLN A 325 21.33 -5.81 22.60
C GLN A 325 22.56 -5.11 22.02
N ILE A 326 22.28 -4.06 21.24
CA ILE A 326 23.25 -3.11 20.73
C ILE A 326 22.79 -1.75 21.19
N HIS A 327 23.41 -1.24 22.24
CA HIS A 327 23.03 0.04 22.82
C HIS A 327 23.69 1.19 22.08
N LEU A 328 22.88 2.08 21.46
CA LEU A 328 23.35 3.29 20.83
C LEU A 328 23.43 4.43 21.84
N GLN A 329 24.56 5.10 21.86
CA GLN A 329 24.77 6.39 22.53
C GLN A 329 24.69 7.52 21.50
N GLY A 330 24.78 8.78 21.95
CA GLY A 330 25.03 9.92 21.06
C GLY A 330 26.31 9.71 20.24
N LEU A 331 26.44 10.40 19.13
CA LEU A 331 27.70 10.44 18.38
C LEU A 331 28.80 10.98 19.29
N SER A 332 30.00 10.43 19.16
CA SER A 332 31.18 11.04 19.77
C SER A 332 31.42 12.44 19.19
N ILE A 333 32.14 13.30 19.89
CA ILE A 333 32.50 14.62 19.36
C ILE A 333 33.13 14.50 17.98
N ARG A 334 34.07 13.56 17.81
CA ARG A 334 34.75 13.32 16.53
C ARG A 334 33.77 12.90 15.42
N GLU A 335 32.81 12.02 15.70
CA GLU A 335 31.80 11.60 14.73
C GLU A 335 30.83 12.73 14.41
N SER A 336 30.44 13.53 15.40
CA SER A 336 29.58 14.71 15.22
C SER A 336 30.28 15.77 14.34
N VAL A 337 31.57 16.02 14.58
CA VAL A 337 32.37 16.91 13.73
C VAL A 337 32.48 16.36 12.30
N SER A 338 32.68 15.04 12.15
CA SER A 338 32.72 14.41 10.82
C SER A 338 31.38 14.49 10.10
N LEU A 339 30.25 14.40 10.82
CA LEU A 339 28.90 14.60 10.26
C LEU A 339 28.71 16.05 9.83
N LEU A 340 29.05 17.04 10.67
CA LEU A 340 29.02 18.47 10.31
C LEU A 340 29.93 18.77 9.10
N GLN A 341 31.09 18.12 9.02
CA GLN A 341 32.04 18.28 7.91
C GLN A 341 31.45 17.74 6.60
N ALA A 342 30.70 16.63 6.63
CA ALA A 342 30.02 16.04 5.47
C ALA A 342 28.99 16.99 4.83
N PHE A 343 28.49 17.96 5.59
CA PHE A 343 27.58 19.01 5.08
C PHE A 343 28.32 20.27 4.57
N GLN A 344 29.64 20.38 4.75
CA GLN A 344 30.34 21.59 4.30
C GLN A 344 30.56 21.57 2.77
N PRO A 345 30.43 22.74 2.07
CA PRO A 345 30.68 22.81 0.64
C PRO A 345 32.15 22.53 0.31
N ASN A 346 32.39 21.77 -0.74
CA ASN A 346 33.76 21.49 -1.23
C ASN A 346 34.42 22.76 -1.75
N SER A 347 35.40 23.30 -1.03
CA SER A 347 36.06 24.57 -1.34
C SER A 347 37.11 24.50 -2.46
N SER A 348 37.53 23.30 -2.91
CA SER A 348 38.69 23.16 -3.77
C SER A 348 38.75 21.92 -4.66
N GLY A 349 37.68 21.41 -5.18
CA GLY A 349 37.77 20.33 -6.21
C GLY A 349 38.48 19.02 -5.74
N ASP A 350 39.00 18.99 -4.54
CA ASP A 350 39.49 17.77 -3.88
C ASP A 350 38.33 17.11 -3.15
N HIS A 351 38.17 15.81 -3.27
CA HIS A 351 37.00 14.99 -2.85
C HIS A 351 36.77 14.93 -1.32
N ARG A 352 37.26 15.89 -0.55
CA ARG A 352 37.00 16.01 0.88
C ARG A 352 36.41 17.38 1.22
N ALA A 353 35.17 17.36 1.70
CA ALA A 353 34.60 18.50 2.38
C ALA A 353 35.47 18.88 3.59
N ASP A 354 35.84 20.12 3.76
CA ASP A 354 36.58 20.58 4.93
C ASP A 354 36.03 21.92 5.44
N PHE A 355 36.21 22.20 6.72
CA PHE A 355 35.85 23.46 7.30
C PHE A 355 36.67 24.62 6.69
N ARG A 356 36.06 25.79 6.59
CA ARG A 356 36.67 26.97 5.94
C ARG A 356 37.91 27.48 6.69
N SER A 357 37.97 27.25 7.99
CA SER A 357 39.04 27.74 8.86
C SER A 357 39.26 26.80 10.02
N GLU A 358 40.43 26.95 10.69
CA GLU A 358 40.74 26.27 11.94
C GLU A 358 39.79 26.69 13.10
N ASP A 359 39.29 27.95 13.06
CA ASP A 359 38.30 28.45 14.01
C ASP A 359 36.89 27.79 13.78
N ASP A 360 36.52 27.56 12.54
CA ASP A 360 35.28 26.82 12.22
C ASP A 360 35.37 25.36 12.67
N ARG A 361 36.53 24.74 12.52
CA ARG A 361 36.76 23.38 13.03
C ARG A 361 36.67 23.33 14.55
N ALA A 362 37.31 24.27 15.27
CA ALA A 362 37.20 24.38 16.71
C ALA A 362 35.76 24.67 17.14
N ALA A 363 35.07 25.53 16.41
CA ALA A 363 33.67 25.81 16.67
C ALA A 363 32.76 24.60 16.44
N ALA A 364 33.08 23.73 15.48
CA ALA A 364 32.36 22.48 15.23
C ALA A 364 32.52 21.47 16.39
N GLU A 365 33.70 21.41 17.00
CA GLU A 365 33.92 20.62 18.21
C GLU A 365 33.06 21.13 19.39
N GLU A 366 33.06 22.45 19.62
CA GLU A 366 32.24 23.08 20.66
C GLU A 366 30.73 22.92 20.39
N LEU A 367 30.33 22.95 19.08
CA LEU A 367 28.95 22.70 18.66
C LEU A 367 28.54 21.25 18.94
N ALA A 368 29.42 20.30 18.62
CA ALA A 368 29.21 18.87 18.87
C ALA A 368 29.04 18.60 20.39
N GLU A 369 29.82 19.28 21.24
CA GLU A 369 29.67 19.22 22.71
C GLU A 369 28.32 19.79 23.14
N LEU A 370 27.91 20.97 22.62
CA LEU A 370 26.66 21.61 22.96
C LEU A 370 25.46 20.71 22.58
N LEU A 371 25.51 20.07 21.44
CA LEU A 371 24.44 19.17 20.95
C LEU A 371 24.49 17.78 21.61
N ASP A 372 25.47 17.50 22.48
CA ASP A 372 25.69 16.23 23.22
C ASP A 372 25.61 15.00 22.28
N GLY A 373 26.13 15.13 21.05
CA GLY A 373 26.13 14.08 20.03
C GLY A 373 24.73 13.61 19.60
N PHE A 374 23.70 14.42 19.80
CA PHE A 374 22.35 14.08 19.39
C PHE A 374 22.22 14.12 17.87
N THR A 375 22.22 12.95 17.22
CA THR A 375 22.41 12.78 15.78
C THR A 375 21.50 13.69 14.95
N LEU A 376 20.20 13.72 15.25
CA LEU A 376 19.24 14.53 14.50
C LEU A 376 19.54 16.04 14.63
N ALA A 377 19.95 16.51 15.79
CA ALA A 377 20.29 17.92 15.99
C ALA A 377 21.59 18.27 15.25
N VAL A 378 22.60 17.41 15.28
CA VAL A 378 23.85 17.59 14.53
C VAL A 378 23.59 17.61 13.03
N GLU A 379 22.74 16.72 12.53
CA GLU A 379 22.32 16.65 11.13
C GLU A 379 21.62 17.95 10.70
N GLN A 380 20.60 18.38 11.43
CA GLN A 380 19.87 19.61 11.13
C GLN A 380 20.75 20.87 11.24
N ALA A 381 21.71 20.92 12.16
CA ALA A 381 22.72 21.98 12.22
C ALA A 381 23.63 21.97 10.97
N GLY A 382 24.05 20.77 10.53
CA GLY A 382 24.82 20.60 9.30
C GLY A 382 24.06 21.05 8.06
N VAL A 383 22.80 20.65 7.94
CA VAL A 383 21.89 21.08 6.86
C VAL A 383 21.78 22.62 6.84
N TYR A 384 21.52 23.24 7.99
CA TYR A 384 21.44 24.70 8.08
C TYR A 384 22.71 25.36 7.56
N LEU A 385 23.88 24.94 8.04
CA LEU A 385 25.19 25.48 7.62
C LEU A 385 25.47 25.26 6.12
N SER A 386 25.01 24.16 5.55
CA SER A 386 25.18 23.87 4.11
C SER A 386 24.34 24.79 3.23
N THR A 387 23.17 25.17 3.72
CA THR A 387 22.21 26.04 2.99
C THR A 387 22.49 27.52 3.20
N HIS A 388 23.33 27.89 4.18
CA HIS A 388 23.72 29.27 4.51
C HIS A 388 25.24 29.44 4.44
N PRO A 389 25.82 29.41 3.22
CA PRO A 389 27.27 29.48 3.07
C PRO A 389 27.90 30.78 3.58
N GLU A 390 27.15 31.84 3.82
CA GLU A 390 27.62 33.07 4.45
C GLU A 390 27.80 32.94 5.98
N VAL A 391 27.11 31.98 6.62
CA VAL A 391 27.20 31.79 8.08
C VAL A 391 28.38 30.88 8.41
N THR A 392 29.26 31.32 9.31
CA THR A 392 30.36 30.48 9.80
C THR A 392 29.85 29.56 10.92
N VAL A 393 30.54 28.43 11.15
CA VAL A 393 30.20 27.53 12.26
C VAL A 393 30.31 28.27 13.60
N ARG A 394 31.26 29.20 13.69
CA ARG A 394 31.45 30.05 14.87
C ARG A 394 30.26 30.97 15.14
N ASP A 395 29.76 31.62 14.07
CA ASP A 395 28.61 32.53 14.20
C ASP A 395 27.34 31.75 14.59
N TYR A 396 27.13 30.58 13.98
CA TYR A 396 26.03 29.70 14.29
C TYR A 396 26.05 29.19 15.74
N LEU A 397 27.21 28.75 16.24
CA LEU A 397 27.40 28.35 17.62
C LEU A 397 27.06 29.49 18.60
N ASN A 398 27.56 30.69 18.31
CA ASN A 398 27.30 31.87 19.14
C ASN A 398 25.78 32.21 19.15
N HIS A 399 25.12 32.07 18.00
CA HIS A 399 23.68 32.29 17.92
C HIS A 399 22.91 31.28 18.79
N LEU A 400 23.20 29.98 18.69
CA LEU A 400 22.59 28.93 19.53
C LEU A 400 22.84 29.14 21.01
N ARG A 401 24.06 29.52 21.40
CA ARG A 401 24.43 29.85 22.78
C ARG A 401 23.62 31.05 23.33
N PHE A 402 23.47 32.10 22.53
CA PHE A 402 22.69 33.28 22.92
C PHE A 402 21.21 32.92 23.15
N GLN A 403 20.60 32.12 22.28
CA GLN A 403 19.23 31.66 22.46
C GLN A 403 19.06 30.69 23.63
N ASN A 404 20.07 29.89 23.93
CA ASN A 404 20.05 28.90 25.01
C ASN A 404 20.38 29.50 26.41
N LEU A 405 21.14 30.57 26.47
CA LEU A 405 21.49 31.28 27.73
C LEU A 405 20.25 31.89 28.42
N THR A 406 19.19 32.17 27.70
CA THR A 406 17.90 32.58 28.27
C THR A 406 17.15 31.44 28.96
N ALA A 407 17.64 30.20 28.85
CA ALA A 407 16.97 28.97 29.28
C ALA A 407 17.78 28.11 30.29
N SER A 408 19.03 28.44 30.62
CA SER A 408 19.92 27.49 31.29
C SER A 408 20.31 27.85 32.72
N ASP A 409 19.33 28.18 33.58
CA ASP A 409 19.59 28.27 35.01
C ASP A 409 19.56 26.93 35.79
N THR A 410 19.49 25.77 35.08
CA THR A 410 19.26 24.47 35.74
C THR A 410 20.15 23.31 35.25
N MET A 411 21.40 23.55 34.87
CA MET A 411 22.35 22.49 34.53
C MET A 411 23.15 21.97 35.73
N LEU A 412 22.53 21.38 36.73
CA LEU A 412 23.26 20.75 37.85
C LEU A 412 22.78 19.36 38.24
N ASP A 413 21.78 18.78 37.53
CA ASP A 413 21.33 17.42 37.79
C ASP A 413 21.66 16.48 36.62
N ASP A 414 22.40 15.41 36.91
CA ASP A 414 22.85 14.34 35.99
C ASP A 414 21.74 13.34 35.70
N ASP A 415 20.49 13.79 35.71
CA ASP A 415 19.31 12.95 35.44
C ASP A 415 19.11 12.83 33.93
N SER A 416 18.94 11.58 33.45
CA SER A 416 18.70 11.23 32.04
C SER A 416 17.50 11.95 31.42
N LYS A 417 16.49 12.29 32.25
CA LYS A 417 15.31 13.03 31.82
C LYS A 417 15.62 14.49 31.47
N THR A 418 16.41 15.15 32.29
CA THR A 418 16.87 16.54 32.08
C THR A 418 17.70 16.64 30.77
N ARG A 419 18.53 15.64 30.48
CA ARG A 419 19.32 15.60 29.23
C ARG A 419 18.44 15.42 28.00
N ILE A 420 17.38 14.61 28.07
CA ILE A 420 16.43 14.43 26.96
C ILE A 420 15.70 15.75 26.68
N GLU A 421 15.15 16.39 27.71
CA GLU A 421 14.45 17.68 27.58
C GLU A 421 15.38 18.79 27.01
N HIS A 422 16.64 18.79 27.38
CA HIS A 422 17.63 19.73 26.83
C HIS A 422 17.90 19.49 25.32
N ARG A 423 18.08 18.25 24.91
CA ARG A 423 18.29 17.87 23.50
C ARG A 423 17.10 18.24 22.64
N GLU A 424 15.89 17.97 23.12
CA GLU A 424 14.65 18.30 22.40
C GLU A 424 14.49 19.83 22.26
N LYS A 425 14.88 20.58 23.26
CA LYS A 425 14.85 22.06 23.24
C LYS A 425 15.86 22.64 22.25
N LEU A 426 17.07 22.10 22.19
CA LEU A 426 18.07 22.51 21.20
C LEU A 426 17.62 22.20 19.78
N LEU A 427 17.05 20.99 19.55
CA LEU A 427 16.48 20.63 18.27
C LEU A 427 15.36 21.59 17.86
N SER A 428 14.50 21.99 18.81
CA SER A 428 13.42 22.95 18.54
C SER A 428 13.97 24.29 18.04
N VAL A 429 15.01 24.84 18.69
CA VAL A 429 15.65 26.09 18.26
C VAL A 429 16.24 25.98 16.85
N ILE A 430 16.90 24.86 16.55
CA ILE A 430 17.51 24.62 15.23
C ILE A 430 16.41 24.52 14.15
N LEU A 431 15.33 23.81 14.45
CA LEU A 431 14.22 23.65 13.53
C LEU A 431 13.49 24.98 13.29
N ASP A 432 13.22 25.77 14.32
CA ASP A 432 12.56 27.08 14.17
C ASP A 432 13.31 27.98 13.21
N GLN A 433 14.64 28.04 13.35
CA GLN A 433 15.49 28.82 12.47
C GLN A 433 15.45 28.28 11.03
N SER A 434 15.66 26.96 10.87
CA SER A 434 15.67 26.30 9.56
C SER A 434 14.34 26.44 8.80
N LEU A 435 13.22 26.31 9.52
CA LEU A 435 11.88 26.43 8.93
C LEU A 435 11.54 27.87 8.55
N THR A 436 11.97 28.85 9.37
CA THR A 436 11.79 30.27 9.05
C THR A 436 12.53 30.66 7.79
N ASP A 437 13.79 30.23 7.66
CA ASP A 437 14.61 30.50 6.49
C ASP A 437 14.09 29.80 5.24
N LEU A 438 13.63 28.58 5.41
CA LEU A 438 13.02 27.80 4.33
C LEU A 438 11.79 28.50 3.75
N GLU A 439 10.88 28.97 4.62
CA GLU A 439 9.67 29.68 4.19
C GLU A 439 9.99 31.03 3.55
N HIS A 440 11.04 31.71 4.04
CA HIS A 440 11.48 32.97 3.45
C HIS A 440 12.11 32.77 2.05
N THR A 441 12.92 31.72 1.91
CA THR A 441 13.64 31.42 0.65
C THR A 441 12.71 30.78 -0.38
N LEU A 442 11.81 29.91 0.07
CA LEU A 442 10.90 29.12 -0.77
C LEU A 442 9.48 29.13 -0.18
N PRO A 443 8.73 30.24 -0.41
CA PRO A 443 7.41 30.42 0.18
C PRO A 443 6.43 29.30 -0.17
N GLY A 444 5.69 28.80 0.82
CA GLY A 444 4.76 27.68 0.74
C GLY A 444 5.33 26.37 1.29
N SER A 445 6.63 26.30 1.57
CA SER A 445 7.27 25.09 2.13
C SER A 445 6.73 24.73 3.51
N LEU A 446 6.50 25.73 4.36
CA LEU A 446 5.95 25.51 5.71
C LEU A 446 4.53 24.96 5.66
N GLN A 447 3.71 25.40 4.69
CA GLN A 447 2.36 24.85 4.50
C GLN A 447 2.42 23.36 4.09
N VAL A 448 3.32 23.00 3.18
CA VAL A 448 3.54 21.58 2.80
C VAL A 448 3.96 20.76 4.01
N LEU A 449 4.87 21.25 4.84
CA LEU A 449 5.30 20.56 6.06
C LEU A 449 4.18 20.43 7.09
N ARG A 450 3.31 21.44 7.24
CA ARG A 450 2.12 21.38 8.10
C ARG A 450 1.15 20.30 7.64
N LEU A 451 0.88 20.21 6.34
CA LEU A 451 0.06 19.15 5.77
C LEU A 451 0.69 17.76 5.98
N ALA A 452 2.00 17.66 5.73
CA ALA A 452 2.75 16.41 5.97
C ALA A 452 2.71 15.98 7.44
N ALA A 453 2.89 16.92 8.38
CA ALA A 453 2.85 16.64 9.81
C ALA A 453 1.46 16.19 10.30
N ALA A 454 0.38 16.52 9.58
CA ALA A 454 -0.97 16.04 9.90
C ALA A 454 -1.18 14.55 9.50
N MET A 455 -0.34 14.01 8.63
CA MET A 455 -0.38 12.62 8.18
C MET A 455 0.42 11.70 9.14
N PRO A 456 0.25 10.37 9.04
CA PRO A 456 1.13 9.43 9.73
C PRO A 456 2.59 9.68 9.32
N PRO A 457 3.51 9.84 10.28
CA PRO A 457 4.88 10.27 9.98
C PRO A 457 5.67 9.27 9.12
N ASP A 458 5.32 7.99 9.15
CA ASP A 458 6.00 6.93 8.40
C ASP A 458 5.45 6.74 6.97
N THR A 459 4.28 7.35 6.66
CA THR A 459 3.60 7.15 5.37
C THR A 459 2.97 8.47 4.92
N ILE A 460 3.76 9.31 4.25
CA ILE A 460 3.35 10.64 3.75
C ILE A 460 3.30 10.58 2.22
N PRO A 461 2.12 10.44 1.59
CA PRO A 461 2.03 10.35 0.14
C PRO A 461 2.29 11.68 -0.56
N TRP A 462 3.30 11.73 -1.41
CA TRP A 462 3.60 12.91 -2.22
C TRP A 462 2.43 13.32 -3.13
N PRO A 463 1.69 12.39 -3.78
CA PRO A 463 0.52 12.78 -4.58
C PRO A 463 -0.58 13.47 -3.76
N TRP A 464 -0.78 13.05 -2.50
CA TRP A 464 -1.75 13.69 -1.62
C TRP A 464 -1.29 15.06 -1.13
N LEU A 465 -0.01 15.20 -0.80
CA LEU A 465 0.57 16.51 -0.46
C LEU A 465 0.44 17.50 -1.61
N GLU A 466 0.69 17.04 -2.83
CA GLU A 466 0.53 17.86 -4.04
C GLU A 466 -0.92 18.33 -4.20
N GLU A 467 -1.88 17.41 -4.11
CA GLU A 467 -3.30 17.72 -4.25
C GLU A 467 -3.80 18.65 -3.14
N LEU A 468 -3.44 18.37 -1.88
CA LEU A 468 -3.78 19.22 -0.75
C LEU A 468 -3.14 20.61 -0.87
N THR A 469 -1.90 20.68 -1.33
CA THR A 469 -1.22 21.96 -1.56
C THR A 469 -1.89 22.75 -2.69
N LYS A 470 -2.32 22.09 -3.80
CA LYS A 470 -3.13 22.73 -4.85
C LYS A 470 -4.41 23.35 -4.31
N ARG A 471 -5.04 22.70 -3.32
CA ARG A 471 -6.29 23.21 -2.70
C ARG A 471 -6.04 24.37 -1.72
N THR A 472 -4.97 24.29 -0.92
CA THR A 472 -4.70 25.25 0.16
C THR A 472 -3.79 26.40 -0.25
N ASN A 473 -2.87 26.17 -1.18
CA ASN A 473 -1.91 27.15 -1.66
C ASN A 473 -1.59 26.97 -3.16
N PRO A 474 -2.56 27.26 -4.06
CA PRO A 474 -2.39 27.07 -5.50
C PRO A 474 -1.23 27.89 -6.10
N GLU A 475 -0.84 28.98 -5.45
CA GLU A 475 0.27 29.86 -5.89
C GLU A 475 1.62 29.11 -5.98
N VAL A 476 1.75 27.99 -5.29
CA VAL A 476 2.95 27.12 -5.36
C VAL A 476 3.13 26.53 -6.76
N PHE A 477 2.03 26.34 -7.49
CA PHE A 477 2.03 25.78 -8.84
C PHE A 477 1.98 26.83 -9.95
N GLU A 478 1.82 28.09 -9.60
CA GLU A 478 1.79 29.17 -10.57
C GLU A 478 3.20 29.52 -11.05
N PRO A 479 3.40 29.64 -12.37
CA PRO A 479 4.68 30.11 -12.91
C PRO A 479 5.03 31.50 -12.40
N THR A 480 6.28 31.67 -12.03
CA THR A 480 6.84 32.98 -11.66
C THR A 480 8.08 33.25 -12.52
N PRO A 481 8.59 34.49 -12.62
CA PRO A 481 9.84 34.77 -13.33
C PRO A 481 11.03 33.93 -12.84
N GLN A 482 11.01 33.54 -11.56
CA GLN A 482 12.05 32.71 -10.94
C GLN A 482 11.79 31.20 -11.10
N PHE A 483 10.52 30.76 -11.23
CA PHE A 483 10.12 29.36 -11.31
C PHE A 483 9.08 29.19 -12.43
N LEU A 484 9.54 28.87 -13.65
CA LEU A 484 8.70 28.79 -14.83
C LEU A 484 7.63 27.68 -14.79
N LYS A 485 7.89 26.60 -14.05
CA LYS A 485 6.96 25.48 -13.84
C LYS A 485 6.26 25.49 -12.45
N GLY A 486 6.36 26.62 -11.73
CA GLY A 486 5.93 26.71 -10.33
C GLY A 486 7.00 26.20 -9.36
N ARG A 487 6.67 26.25 -8.06
CA ARG A 487 7.63 25.96 -6.96
C ARG A 487 7.53 24.54 -6.41
N TRP A 488 6.51 23.77 -6.78
CA TRP A 488 6.22 22.47 -6.16
C TRP A 488 7.41 21.51 -6.18
N THR A 489 7.97 21.26 -7.37
CA THR A 489 9.11 20.35 -7.53
C THR A 489 10.31 20.80 -6.70
N ARG A 490 10.55 22.12 -6.67
CA ARG A 490 11.62 22.70 -5.86
C ARG A 490 11.38 22.52 -4.37
N ILE A 491 10.13 22.75 -3.90
CA ILE A 491 9.76 22.51 -2.50
C ILE A 491 10.03 21.05 -2.15
N ARG A 492 9.49 20.10 -2.91
CA ARG A 492 9.69 18.66 -2.67
C ARG A 492 11.18 18.33 -2.58
N ARG A 493 11.97 18.72 -3.59
CA ARG A 493 13.42 18.49 -3.65
C ARG A 493 14.15 19.09 -2.44
N THR A 494 13.76 20.30 -2.04
CA THR A 494 14.38 20.96 -0.88
C THR A 494 14.02 20.27 0.43
N LEU A 495 12.77 19.84 0.61
CA LEU A 495 12.36 19.11 1.81
C LEU A 495 13.07 17.77 1.93
N GLU A 496 13.28 17.06 0.81
CA GLU A 496 14.06 15.82 0.77
C GLU A 496 15.57 16.11 1.00
N GLY A 497 16.12 17.12 0.36
CA GLY A 497 17.54 17.49 0.52
C GLY A 497 17.90 18.07 1.90
N ARG A 498 16.91 18.57 2.65
CA ARG A 498 17.09 19.00 4.05
C ARG A 498 16.74 17.92 5.07
N ASP A 499 16.50 16.67 4.64
CA ASP A 499 16.13 15.54 5.48
C ASP A 499 14.89 15.79 6.36
N LEU A 500 14.04 16.76 5.98
CA LEU A 500 12.77 17.05 6.65
C LEU A 500 11.70 16.00 6.30
N ILE A 501 11.73 15.54 5.05
CA ILE A 501 10.95 14.38 4.57
C ILE A 501 11.92 13.48 3.82
N THR A 502 12.18 12.29 4.34
CA THR A 502 13.05 11.29 3.74
C THR A 502 12.23 10.26 2.96
N GLU A 503 12.87 9.40 2.19
CA GLU A 503 12.20 8.35 1.41
C GLU A 503 11.37 7.42 2.31
N GLY A 504 10.11 7.18 1.93
CA GLY A 504 9.17 6.31 2.63
C GLY A 504 9.23 4.86 2.18
N ARG A 505 8.23 4.07 2.60
CA ARG A 505 8.11 2.64 2.29
C ARG A 505 7.95 2.36 0.79
N HIS A 506 7.25 3.24 0.08
CA HIS A 506 7.04 3.13 -1.37
C HIS A 506 7.88 4.20 -2.06
N PRO A 507 9.06 3.82 -2.61
CA PRO A 507 10.00 4.77 -3.21
C PRO A 507 9.34 5.66 -4.26
N GLY A 508 9.61 6.96 -4.17
CA GLY A 508 9.05 7.97 -5.06
C GLY A 508 7.55 8.30 -4.87
N ALA A 509 6.74 7.40 -4.26
CA ALA A 509 5.33 7.66 -3.96
C ALA A 509 5.11 8.20 -2.54
N THR A 510 5.85 7.71 -1.55
CA THR A 510 5.70 8.13 -0.17
C THR A 510 6.99 8.70 0.40
N GLY A 511 6.84 9.68 1.29
CA GLY A 511 7.88 10.20 2.16
C GLY A 511 7.67 9.77 3.61
N ARG A 512 8.64 10.09 4.45
CA ARG A 512 8.63 9.85 5.88
C ARG A 512 9.21 11.07 6.60
N MET A 513 8.56 11.51 7.65
CA MET A 513 9.02 12.60 8.50
C MET A 513 9.44 12.06 9.86
N HIS A 514 10.59 12.52 10.38
CA HIS A 514 10.96 12.13 11.73
C HIS A 514 9.95 12.68 12.76
N ARG A 515 9.52 11.86 13.72
CA ARG A 515 8.46 12.24 14.68
C ARG A 515 8.75 13.49 15.47
N LEU A 516 9.98 13.70 15.90
CA LEU A 516 10.36 14.93 16.62
C LEU A 516 10.21 16.18 15.74
N ILE A 517 10.44 16.04 14.42
CA ILE A 517 10.17 17.12 13.45
C ILE A 517 8.66 17.32 13.31
N ALA A 518 7.90 16.25 13.15
CA ALA A 518 6.45 16.33 13.07
C ALA A 518 5.82 16.94 14.32
N ASP A 519 6.26 16.53 15.51
CA ASP A 519 5.77 17.04 16.79
C ASP A 519 6.13 18.50 16.98
N HIS A 520 7.34 18.92 16.60
CA HIS A 520 7.75 20.31 16.61
C HIS A 520 6.84 21.17 15.69
N ILE A 521 6.62 20.72 14.44
CA ILE A 521 5.74 21.41 13.50
C ILE A 521 4.31 21.49 14.06
N LYS A 522 3.78 20.40 14.62
CA LYS A 522 2.44 20.38 15.25
C LYS A 522 2.31 21.38 16.39
N THR A 523 3.37 21.57 17.16
CA THR A 523 3.38 22.45 18.34
C THR A 523 3.49 23.92 17.94
N GLN A 524 4.44 24.25 17.07
CA GLN A 524 4.74 25.64 16.70
C GLN A 524 3.85 26.17 15.57
N ASN A 525 3.52 25.28 14.62
CA ASN A 525 2.74 25.57 13.42
C ASN A 525 1.60 24.57 13.28
N PRO A 526 0.50 24.68 14.04
CA PRO A 526 -0.54 23.69 14.06
C PRO A 526 -1.03 23.29 12.67
N PRO A 527 -1.07 22.00 12.35
CA PRO A 527 -1.50 21.53 11.04
C PRO A 527 -3.02 21.67 10.86
N GLU A 528 -3.45 21.69 9.63
CA GLU A 528 -4.87 21.64 9.26
C GLU A 528 -5.38 20.19 9.31
N THR A 529 -5.38 19.60 10.50
CA THR A 529 -5.69 18.19 10.71
C THR A 529 -7.07 17.82 10.19
N ASP A 530 -8.07 18.68 10.40
CA ASP A 530 -9.44 18.44 9.92
C ASP A 530 -9.50 18.33 8.39
N LEU A 531 -8.79 19.18 7.67
CA LEU A 531 -8.72 19.15 6.21
C LEU A 531 -8.08 17.85 5.70
N VAL A 532 -6.97 17.42 6.34
CA VAL A 532 -6.26 16.19 5.99
C VAL A 532 -7.11 14.97 6.31
N ASP A 533 -7.78 14.93 7.48
CA ASP A 533 -8.69 13.87 7.86
C ASP A 533 -9.83 13.73 6.85
N GLU A 534 -10.49 14.85 6.49
CA GLU A 534 -11.57 14.86 5.49
C GLU A 534 -11.10 14.41 4.12
N PHE A 535 -9.91 14.82 3.71
CA PHE A 535 -9.31 14.39 2.45
C PHE A 535 -9.08 12.88 2.42
N ILE A 536 -8.46 12.31 3.46
CA ILE A 536 -8.17 10.87 3.53
C ILE A 536 -9.46 10.05 3.55
N ILE A 537 -10.47 10.49 4.32
CA ILE A 537 -11.79 9.84 4.36
C ILE A 537 -12.49 9.92 3.01
N HIS A 538 -12.39 11.07 2.33
CA HIS A 538 -12.96 11.23 0.99
C HIS A 538 -12.27 10.32 -0.03
N ARG A 539 -10.94 10.21 0.01
CA ARG A 539 -10.20 9.25 -0.84
C ARG A 539 -10.61 7.81 -0.57
N ALA A 540 -10.73 7.43 0.71
CA ALA A 540 -11.23 6.11 1.07
C ALA A 540 -12.64 5.86 0.53
N TYR A 541 -13.53 6.87 0.59
CA TYR A 541 -14.87 6.79 0.03
C TYR A 541 -14.84 6.62 -1.49
N GLU A 542 -14.05 7.42 -2.23
CA GLU A 542 -13.90 7.31 -3.69
C GLU A 542 -13.40 5.93 -4.12
N LEU A 543 -12.35 5.43 -3.46
CA LEU A 543 -11.80 4.09 -3.71
C LEU A 543 -12.77 2.97 -3.35
N GLY A 544 -13.65 3.19 -2.38
CA GLY A 544 -14.73 2.26 -2.06
C GLY A 544 -15.89 2.29 -3.06
N ALA A 545 -16.13 3.43 -3.70
CA ALA A 545 -17.21 3.62 -4.68
C ALA A 545 -16.82 3.16 -6.09
N ASP A 546 -15.53 3.24 -6.45
CA ASP A 546 -15.02 2.85 -7.77
C ASP A 546 -14.28 1.50 -7.73
N PHE A 547 -15.01 0.43 -8.08
CA PHE A 547 -14.46 -0.92 -8.19
C PHE A 547 -13.73 -1.19 -9.52
N THR A 548 -13.60 -0.19 -10.39
CA THR A 548 -13.04 -0.38 -11.74
C THR A 548 -11.52 -0.45 -11.74
N GLN A 549 -10.86 0.21 -10.79
CA GLN A 549 -9.40 0.23 -10.66
C GLN A 549 -8.97 -0.38 -9.32
N ALA A 550 -7.85 -1.13 -9.35
CA ALA A 550 -7.22 -1.54 -8.12
C ALA A 550 -6.50 -0.33 -7.51
N PRO A 551 -6.75 0.03 -6.25
CA PRO A 551 -5.96 1.04 -5.57
C PRO A 551 -4.47 0.63 -5.56
N GLU A 552 -3.58 1.59 -5.70
CA GLU A 552 -2.15 1.33 -5.55
C GLU A 552 -1.82 0.96 -4.09
N LEU A 553 -0.84 0.08 -3.90
CA LEU A 553 -0.47 -0.39 -2.54
C LEU A 553 -0.08 0.76 -1.61
N TRP A 554 0.62 1.78 -2.12
CA TRP A 554 0.98 2.93 -1.30
C TRP A 554 -0.25 3.70 -0.80
N GLU A 555 -1.32 3.75 -1.58
CA GLU A 555 -2.55 4.45 -1.19
C GLU A 555 -3.33 3.68 -0.13
N ILE A 556 -3.43 2.35 -0.29
CA ILE A 556 -4.02 1.46 0.71
C ILE A 556 -3.26 1.57 2.03
N ASP A 557 -1.93 1.50 2.00
CA ASP A 557 -1.09 1.62 3.19
C ASP A 557 -1.32 2.98 3.88
N SER A 558 -1.31 4.06 3.11
CA SER A 558 -1.49 5.41 3.65
C SER A 558 -2.85 5.60 4.32
N ILE A 559 -3.92 5.08 3.70
CA ILE A 559 -5.26 5.13 4.30
C ILE A 559 -5.31 4.25 5.56
N THR A 560 -4.83 3.02 5.48
CA THR A 560 -4.90 2.08 6.62
C THR A 560 -4.06 2.52 7.81
N ASP A 561 -2.94 3.19 7.57
CA ASP A 561 -2.10 3.75 8.64
C ASP A 561 -2.75 4.99 9.29
N ALA A 562 -3.49 5.79 8.51
CA ALA A 562 -4.15 7.01 9.01
C ALA A 562 -5.48 6.74 9.73
N LEU A 563 -6.27 5.76 9.26
CA LEU A 563 -7.62 5.50 9.75
C LEU A 563 -7.73 5.29 11.27
N PRO A 564 -6.82 4.55 11.97
CA PRO A 564 -6.91 4.37 13.41
C PRO A 564 -6.91 5.68 14.18
N ASP A 565 -6.03 6.60 13.82
CA ASP A 565 -5.91 7.89 14.49
C ASP A 565 -7.10 8.80 14.16
N ILE A 566 -7.51 8.84 12.90
CA ILE A 566 -8.69 9.61 12.45
C ILE A 566 -9.95 9.12 13.18
N LEU A 567 -10.18 7.81 13.16
CA LEU A 567 -11.38 7.22 13.77
C LEU A 567 -11.36 7.24 15.30
N THR A 568 -10.20 7.36 15.92
CA THR A 568 -10.08 7.60 17.37
C THR A 568 -10.51 9.02 17.71
N ARG A 569 -10.14 10.02 16.89
CA ARG A 569 -10.56 11.41 17.06
C ARG A 569 -12.02 11.65 16.65
N LYS A 570 -12.46 11.03 15.55
CA LYS A 570 -13.75 11.25 14.88
C LYS A 570 -14.43 9.90 14.57
N PRO A 571 -14.93 9.18 15.60
CA PRO A 571 -15.51 7.83 15.41
C PRO A 571 -16.70 7.77 14.44
N GLU A 572 -17.43 8.87 14.30
CA GLU A 572 -18.58 8.99 13.40
C GLU A 572 -18.22 8.86 11.92
N LEU A 573 -16.94 9.09 11.55
CA LEU A 573 -16.46 8.96 10.18
C LEU A 573 -16.35 7.49 9.74
N LEU A 574 -16.35 6.53 10.66
CA LEU A 574 -16.33 5.09 10.32
C LEU A 574 -17.44 4.71 9.33
N LYS A 575 -18.59 5.39 9.40
CA LYS A 575 -19.71 5.16 8.48
C LYS A 575 -19.44 5.53 7.02
N GLN A 576 -18.37 6.28 6.74
CA GLN A 576 -18.02 6.75 5.40
C GLN A 576 -17.02 5.82 4.68
N VAL A 577 -16.39 4.88 5.39
CA VAL A 577 -15.37 4.00 4.86
C VAL A 577 -15.73 2.50 4.75
N PRO A 578 -16.99 2.04 4.96
CA PRO A 578 -17.30 0.61 4.93
C PRO A 578 -17.02 -0.02 3.57
N ASP A 579 -17.32 0.68 2.48
CA ASP A 579 -17.15 0.15 1.13
C ASP A 579 -15.68 0.06 0.74
N PHE A 580 -14.84 1.01 1.15
CA PHE A 580 -13.39 0.89 1.03
C PHE A 580 -12.86 -0.35 1.77
N ILE A 581 -13.28 -0.54 3.03
CA ILE A 581 -12.86 -1.68 3.84
C ILE A 581 -13.25 -3.00 3.17
N ARG A 582 -14.50 -3.10 2.68
CA ARG A 582 -14.98 -4.29 1.96
C ARG A 582 -14.27 -4.50 0.63
N HIS A 583 -14.03 -3.42 -0.11
CA HIS A 583 -13.33 -3.48 -1.39
C HIS A 583 -11.90 -4.02 -1.22
N VAL A 584 -11.15 -3.45 -0.27
CA VAL A 584 -9.79 -3.95 0.01
C VAL A 584 -9.83 -5.40 0.49
N ALA A 585 -10.75 -5.77 1.38
CA ALA A 585 -10.89 -7.14 1.84
C ALA A 585 -11.28 -8.12 0.72
N LEU A 586 -12.11 -7.72 -0.22
CA LEU A 586 -12.51 -8.55 -1.36
C LEU A 586 -11.38 -8.74 -2.37
N ARG A 587 -10.68 -7.66 -2.73
CA ARG A 587 -9.67 -7.66 -3.80
C ARG A 587 -8.31 -8.13 -3.32
N TYR A 588 -8.00 -7.87 -2.06
CA TYR A 588 -6.76 -8.24 -1.39
C TYR A 588 -7.07 -9.20 -0.24
N ALA A 589 -7.76 -10.32 -0.55
CA ALA A 589 -8.15 -11.34 0.43
C ALA A 589 -6.94 -11.90 1.21
N THR A 590 -5.75 -11.84 0.63
CA THR A 590 -4.48 -12.17 1.27
C THR A 590 -3.96 -11.07 2.20
N ASP A 591 -4.52 -9.85 2.10
CA ASP A 591 -4.08 -8.70 2.88
C ASP A 591 -4.81 -8.65 4.23
N THR A 592 -4.09 -8.98 5.27
CA THR A 592 -4.62 -9.00 6.63
C THR A 592 -4.62 -7.64 7.33
N ARG A 593 -4.08 -6.59 6.68
CA ARG A 593 -3.93 -5.24 7.28
C ARG A 593 -5.26 -4.66 7.74
N ILE A 594 -6.30 -4.77 6.92
CA ILE A 594 -7.65 -4.29 7.27
C ILE A 594 -8.21 -5.03 8.48
N ALA A 595 -8.08 -6.35 8.54
CA ALA A 595 -8.54 -7.13 9.68
C ALA A 595 -7.80 -6.74 10.97
N VAL A 596 -6.47 -6.61 10.89
CA VAL A 596 -5.63 -6.16 12.03
C VAL A 596 -5.98 -4.72 12.44
N MET A 597 -6.17 -3.82 11.47
CA MET A 597 -6.61 -2.46 11.72
C MET A 597 -7.94 -2.43 12.48
N LEU A 598 -8.95 -3.17 12.01
CA LEU A 598 -10.26 -3.22 12.67
C LEU A 598 -10.21 -3.88 14.04
N GLN A 599 -9.37 -4.91 14.24
CA GLN A 599 -9.15 -5.51 15.55
C GLN A 599 -8.51 -4.52 16.52
N ASN A 600 -7.52 -3.76 16.09
CA ASN A 600 -6.88 -2.71 16.88
C ASN A 600 -7.88 -1.58 17.19
N LEU A 601 -8.59 -1.12 16.18
CA LEU A 601 -9.63 -0.11 16.34
C LEU A 601 -10.70 -0.54 17.33
N ASN A 602 -11.19 -1.77 17.27
CA ASN A 602 -12.17 -2.30 18.24
C ASN A 602 -11.68 -2.27 19.69
N ARG A 603 -10.38 -2.47 19.93
CA ARG A 603 -9.81 -2.34 21.28
C ARG A 603 -9.81 -0.90 21.79
N HIS A 604 -9.58 0.07 20.91
CA HIS A 604 -9.57 1.50 21.26
C HIS A 604 -10.99 2.07 21.35
N LEU A 605 -11.91 1.57 20.52
CA LEU A 605 -13.31 2.04 20.51
C LEU A 605 -14.17 1.45 21.63
N SER A 606 -13.69 0.46 22.39
CA SER A 606 -14.44 -0.11 23.52
C SER A 606 -14.80 0.88 24.64
N GLY A 607 -14.25 2.10 24.60
CA GLY A 607 -14.59 3.24 25.47
C GLY A 607 -15.36 4.36 24.78
N THR A 608 -15.68 4.24 23.49
CA THR A 608 -16.39 5.24 22.69
C THR A 608 -17.88 4.91 22.57
N SER A 609 -18.59 5.51 21.61
CA SER A 609 -20.03 5.26 21.45
C SER A 609 -20.31 3.78 21.11
N ALA A 610 -21.34 3.21 21.72
CA ALA A 610 -21.79 1.85 21.44
C ALA A 610 -22.17 1.67 19.96
N GLN A 611 -22.61 2.74 19.29
CA GLN A 611 -22.97 2.74 17.87
C GLN A 611 -21.74 2.54 16.97
N THR A 612 -20.61 3.17 17.30
CA THR A 612 -19.35 2.99 16.57
C THR A 612 -18.76 1.58 16.79
N SER A 613 -18.83 1.09 18.02
CA SER A 613 -18.40 -0.28 18.36
C SER A 613 -19.25 -1.33 17.63
N PHE A 614 -20.57 -1.14 17.54
CA PHE A 614 -21.47 -1.98 16.73
C PHE A 614 -21.00 -2.05 15.27
N LEU A 615 -20.78 -0.90 14.63
CA LEU A 615 -20.36 -0.84 13.23
C LEU A 615 -18.98 -1.49 13.01
N ALA A 616 -18.02 -1.22 13.89
CA ALA A 616 -16.69 -1.78 13.80
C ALA A 616 -16.68 -3.32 13.89
N HIS A 617 -17.47 -3.90 14.83
CA HIS A 617 -17.63 -5.35 14.94
C HIS A 617 -18.39 -5.95 13.76
N SER A 618 -19.37 -5.25 13.20
CA SER A 618 -20.07 -5.69 12.00
C SER A 618 -19.14 -5.75 10.80
N LEU A 619 -18.34 -4.69 10.58
CA LEU A 619 -17.35 -4.64 9.49
C LEU A 619 -16.25 -5.69 9.64
N LEU A 620 -15.77 -5.92 10.86
CA LEU A 620 -14.79 -6.99 11.10
C LEU A 620 -15.37 -8.36 10.76
N GLY A 621 -16.64 -8.60 11.08
CA GLY A 621 -17.35 -9.81 10.65
C GLY A 621 -17.44 -9.92 9.12
N ASP A 622 -17.80 -8.82 8.43
CA ASP A 622 -17.89 -8.77 6.96
C ASP A 622 -16.53 -9.09 6.30
N VAL A 623 -15.43 -8.59 6.84
CA VAL A 623 -14.07 -8.84 6.33
C VAL A 623 -13.64 -10.29 6.54
N LEU A 624 -13.95 -10.86 7.71
CA LEU A 624 -13.48 -12.19 8.11
C LEU A 624 -14.38 -13.34 7.68
N GLN A 625 -15.61 -13.08 7.21
CA GLN A 625 -16.61 -14.13 6.97
C GLN A 625 -16.15 -15.23 5.98
N ASN A 626 -15.30 -14.86 5.02
CA ASN A 626 -14.80 -15.80 4.00
C ASN A 626 -13.38 -16.32 4.31
N THR A 627 -12.72 -15.80 5.33
CA THR A 627 -11.32 -16.05 5.61
C THR A 627 -11.09 -16.65 7.00
N ASP A 628 -11.81 -16.16 8.02
CA ASP A 628 -11.86 -16.73 9.37
C ASP A 628 -13.31 -16.74 9.88
N PRO A 629 -14.11 -17.75 9.52
CA PRO A 629 -15.52 -17.83 9.91
C PRO A 629 -15.74 -17.90 11.42
N VAL A 630 -14.75 -18.35 12.19
CA VAL A 630 -14.84 -18.44 13.66
C VAL A 630 -14.78 -17.04 14.26
N GLN A 631 -13.77 -16.27 13.92
CA GLN A 631 -13.65 -14.88 14.40
C GLN A 631 -14.75 -13.99 13.82
N ALA A 632 -15.18 -14.22 12.58
CA ALA A 632 -16.32 -13.53 12.00
C ALA A 632 -17.58 -13.73 12.83
N ARG A 633 -17.87 -14.97 13.22
CA ARG A 633 -19.02 -15.34 14.09
C ARG A 633 -18.94 -14.62 15.44
N GLU A 634 -17.79 -14.61 16.09
CA GLU A 634 -17.61 -13.88 17.34
C GLU A 634 -17.84 -12.38 17.18
N SER A 635 -17.33 -11.79 16.11
CA SER A 635 -17.47 -10.37 15.80
C SER A 635 -18.94 -10.01 15.57
N TYR A 636 -19.67 -10.80 14.78
CA TYR A 636 -21.11 -10.61 14.58
C TYR A 636 -21.93 -10.82 15.84
N GLN A 637 -21.55 -11.78 16.71
CA GLN A 637 -22.22 -11.97 17.98
C GLN A 637 -22.03 -10.79 18.93
N ARG A 638 -20.83 -10.20 18.97
CA ARG A 638 -20.56 -8.97 19.72
C ARG A 638 -21.36 -7.80 19.17
N SER A 639 -21.38 -7.64 17.85
CA SER A 639 -22.21 -6.63 17.17
C SER A 639 -23.68 -6.79 17.54
N LEU A 640 -24.22 -8.02 17.51
CA LEU A 640 -25.62 -8.30 17.91
C LEU A 640 -25.90 -7.97 19.37
N ALA A 641 -24.99 -8.31 20.29
CA ALA A 641 -25.15 -7.98 21.71
C ALA A 641 -25.24 -6.45 21.93
N ILE A 642 -24.36 -5.69 21.25
CA ILE A 642 -24.37 -4.21 21.31
C ILE A 642 -25.66 -3.65 20.69
N ALA A 643 -26.07 -4.15 19.51
CA ALA A 643 -27.30 -3.70 18.84
C ALA A 643 -28.55 -3.98 19.65
N ARG A 644 -28.64 -5.13 20.34
CA ARG A 644 -29.75 -5.42 21.26
C ARG A 644 -29.79 -4.44 22.42
N HIS A 645 -28.65 -4.18 23.05
CA HIS A 645 -28.56 -3.22 24.15
C HIS A 645 -28.97 -1.81 23.71
N LEU A 646 -28.54 -1.37 22.52
CA LEU A 646 -28.95 -0.08 21.96
C LEU A 646 -30.44 -0.01 21.70
N ALA A 647 -31.06 -1.05 21.12
CA ALA A 647 -32.46 -1.09 20.83
C ALA A 647 -33.33 -1.21 22.10
N GLU A 648 -32.85 -1.84 23.14
CA GLU A 648 -33.49 -1.91 24.46
C GLU A 648 -33.42 -0.54 25.21
N THR A 649 -32.27 0.11 25.15
CA THR A 649 -32.03 1.41 25.79
C THR A 649 -32.79 2.52 25.10
N TRP A 650 -32.90 2.47 23.78
CA TRP A 650 -33.53 3.49 22.94
C TRP A 650 -34.62 2.87 22.06
N PRO A 651 -35.75 2.38 22.60
CA PRO A 651 -36.77 1.63 21.85
C PRO A 651 -37.44 2.42 20.71
N GLU A 652 -37.45 3.74 20.78
CA GLU A 652 -38.03 4.62 19.76
C GLU A 652 -36.97 5.09 18.72
N ASP A 653 -35.70 4.79 18.95
CA ASP A 653 -34.65 5.09 17.97
C ASP A 653 -34.70 4.10 16.81
N LEU A 654 -35.10 4.63 15.65
CA LEU A 654 -35.24 3.84 14.41
C LEU A 654 -33.90 3.34 13.89
N GLN A 655 -32.81 4.08 14.16
CA GLN A 655 -31.45 3.65 13.77
C GLN A 655 -30.94 2.48 14.64
N ALA A 656 -31.22 2.52 15.94
CA ALA A 656 -30.89 1.42 16.83
C ALA A 656 -31.67 0.14 16.43
N ARG A 657 -32.95 0.24 16.12
CA ARG A 657 -33.76 -0.88 15.61
C ARG A 657 -33.23 -1.41 14.27
N ARG A 658 -32.86 -0.52 13.36
CA ARG A 658 -32.27 -0.89 12.09
C ARG A 658 -30.94 -1.63 12.28
N GLY A 659 -30.06 -1.12 13.15
CA GLY A 659 -28.82 -1.78 13.53
C GLY A 659 -29.05 -3.19 14.07
N LEU A 660 -30.09 -3.37 14.89
CA LEU A 660 -30.50 -4.68 15.39
C LEU A 660 -30.91 -5.65 14.27
N ALA A 661 -31.72 -5.18 13.31
CA ALA A 661 -32.13 -6.01 12.18
C ALA A 661 -30.93 -6.47 11.33
N ILE A 662 -29.97 -5.57 11.07
CA ILE A 662 -28.71 -5.90 10.36
C ILE A 662 -27.90 -6.94 11.14
N ALA A 663 -27.69 -6.74 12.44
CA ALA A 663 -26.94 -7.67 13.27
C ALA A 663 -27.58 -9.06 13.36
N LEU A 664 -28.91 -9.13 13.43
CA LEU A 664 -29.66 -10.37 13.39
C LEU A 664 -29.43 -11.12 12.08
N ASN A 665 -29.49 -10.42 10.96
CA ASN A 665 -29.26 -10.99 9.63
C ASN A 665 -27.83 -11.54 9.49
N ASN A 666 -26.83 -10.81 9.98
CA ASN A 666 -25.44 -11.23 9.90
C ASN A 666 -25.19 -12.53 10.71
N VAL A 667 -25.68 -12.58 11.96
CA VAL A 667 -25.56 -13.81 12.78
C VAL A 667 -26.36 -14.97 12.18
N ALA A 668 -27.56 -14.71 11.66
CA ALA A 668 -28.37 -15.73 11.02
C ALA A 668 -27.68 -16.31 9.79
N GLY A 669 -27.03 -15.46 8.97
CA GLY A 669 -26.24 -15.87 7.80
C GLY A 669 -25.14 -16.85 8.17
N MET A 670 -24.41 -16.62 9.26
CA MET A 670 -23.38 -17.53 9.75
C MET A 670 -23.94 -18.86 10.30
N LEU A 671 -25.17 -18.86 10.78
CA LEU A 671 -25.83 -20.05 11.35
C LEU A 671 -26.65 -20.85 10.33
N LYS A 672 -26.91 -20.30 9.16
CA LYS A 672 -27.83 -20.84 8.17
C LYS A 672 -27.58 -22.31 7.79
N HIS A 673 -26.32 -22.78 7.81
CA HIS A 673 -25.95 -24.16 7.51
C HIS A 673 -25.70 -25.03 8.75
N SER A 674 -25.23 -24.43 9.86
CA SER A 674 -24.91 -25.17 11.10
C SER A 674 -26.08 -25.31 12.06
N ASP A 675 -26.98 -24.30 12.11
CA ASP A 675 -28.18 -24.30 12.96
C ASP A 675 -29.35 -23.58 12.23
N PRO A 676 -29.96 -24.24 11.23
CA PRO A 676 -31.02 -23.64 10.41
C PRO A 676 -32.23 -23.16 11.21
N GLY A 677 -32.59 -23.88 12.31
CA GLY A 677 -33.73 -23.50 13.13
C GLY A 677 -33.52 -22.16 13.83
N ARG A 678 -32.33 -21.99 14.45
CA ARG A 678 -31.95 -20.72 15.09
C ARG A 678 -31.79 -19.59 14.06
N ALA A 679 -31.21 -19.89 12.90
CA ALA A 679 -31.06 -18.92 11.81
C ALA A 679 -32.43 -18.40 11.35
N LEU A 680 -33.40 -19.28 11.14
CA LEU A 680 -34.77 -18.87 10.75
C LEU A 680 -35.40 -17.97 11.80
N GLY A 681 -35.29 -18.30 13.09
CA GLY A 681 -35.85 -17.45 14.17
C GLY A 681 -35.22 -16.04 14.19
N LEU A 682 -33.90 -15.91 13.95
CA LEU A 682 -33.24 -14.62 13.89
C LEU A 682 -33.66 -13.82 12.63
N TYR A 683 -33.83 -14.48 11.49
CA TYR A 683 -34.32 -13.84 10.27
C TYR A 683 -35.76 -13.38 10.42
N GLU A 684 -36.62 -14.16 11.09
CA GLU A 684 -38.01 -13.76 11.37
C GLU A 684 -38.10 -12.58 12.36
N GLU A 685 -37.20 -12.53 13.38
CA GLU A 685 -37.08 -11.36 14.27
C GLU A 685 -36.66 -10.11 13.46
N SER A 686 -35.70 -10.23 12.57
CA SER A 686 -35.28 -9.15 11.66
C SER A 686 -36.40 -8.69 10.75
N LEU A 687 -37.16 -9.63 10.16
CA LEU A 687 -38.29 -9.31 9.28
C LEU A 687 -39.38 -8.55 10.06
N GLY A 688 -39.65 -8.94 11.30
CA GLY A 688 -40.62 -8.22 12.17
C GLY A 688 -40.20 -6.77 12.40
N ILE A 689 -38.92 -6.53 12.66
CA ILE A 689 -38.34 -5.17 12.80
C ILE A 689 -38.44 -4.42 11.47
N GLY A 690 -38.08 -5.05 10.35
CA GLY A 690 -38.15 -4.43 9.00
C GLY A 690 -39.56 -4.00 8.62
N ARG A 691 -40.58 -4.84 8.87
CA ARG A 691 -42.00 -4.48 8.67
C ARG A 691 -42.43 -3.31 9.54
N GLY A 692 -41.99 -3.29 10.81
CA GLY A 692 -42.27 -2.18 11.71
C GLY A 692 -41.65 -0.85 11.26
N LEU A 693 -40.43 -0.89 10.77
CA LEU A 693 -39.70 0.29 10.24
C LEU A 693 -40.37 0.81 8.95
N ALA A 694 -40.61 -0.08 7.98
CA ALA A 694 -41.27 0.30 6.72
C ALA A 694 -42.68 0.85 6.93
N GLY A 695 -43.44 0.34 7.94
CA GLY A 695 -44.75 0.85 8.29
C GLY A 695 -44.73 2.24 8.91
N ARG A 696 -43.72 2.53 9.79
CA ARG A 696 -43.53 3.85 10.42
C ARG A 696 -42.94 4.89 9.46
N LEU A 697 -42.08 4.45 8.54
CA LEU A 697 -41.35 5.27 7.59
C LEU A 697 -41.83 5.01 6.16
N SER A 698 -43.12 5.17 5.89
CA SER A 698 -43.75 4.79 4.62
C SER A 698 -43.16 5.45 3.36
N GLY A 699 -42.38 6.54 3.51
CA GLY A 699 -41.67 7.23 2.43
C GLY A 699 -40.17 6.93 2.38
N ASP A 700 -39.59 6.21 3.35
CA ASP A 700 -38.15 5.91 3.42
C ASP A 700 -37.83 4.71 2.52
N LEU A 701 -37.11 5.01 1.43
CA LEU A 701 -36.69 4.03 0.43
C LEU A 701 -35.72 2.99 1.01
N GLN A 702 -34.89 3.40 1.98
CA GLN A 702 -33.95 2.51 2.62
C GLN A 702 -34.63 1.51 3.56
N ALA A 703 -35.65 1.95 4.36
CA ALA A 703 -36.41 1.03 5.20
C ALA A 703 -37.18 -0.01 4.35
N ARG A 704 -37.65 0.38 3.17
CA ARG A 704 -38.30 -0.54 2.24
C ARG A 704 -37.30 -1.54 1.63
N ARG A 705 -36.08 -1.09 1.31
CA ARG A 705 -35.01 -1.95 0.84
C ARG A 705 -34.62 -2.97 1.90
N ASP A 706 -34.44 -2.53 3.15
CA ASP A 706 -34.12 -3.41 4.28
C ASP A 706 -35.20 -4.47 4.48
N LEU A 707 -36.48 -4.10 4.31
CA LEU A 707 -37.62 -5.04 4.32
C LEU A 707 -37.50 -6.07 3.19
N ALA A 708 -37.19 -5.66 1.95
CA ALA A 708 -37.06 -6.57 0.83
C ALA A 708 -35.95 -7.62 1.06
N VAL A 709 -34.82 -7.20 1.64
CA VAL A 709 -33.73 -8.11 2.02
C VAL A 709 -34.15 -9.10 3.11
N ALA A 710 -34.84 -8.62 4.14
CA ALA A 710 -35.33 -9.50 5.21
C ALA A 710 -36.35 -10.54 4.70
N LEU A 711 -37.23 -10.16 3.77
CA LEU A 711 -38.16 -11.07 3.10
C LEU A 711 -37.42 -12.17 2.33
N ILE A 712 -36.37 -11.80 1.56
CA ILE A 712 -35.54 -12.76 0.80
C ILE A 712 -34.85 -13.74 1.76
N ASN A 713 -34.32 -13.29 2.88
CA ASN A 713 -33.62 -14.14 3.83
C ASN A 713 -34.55 -15.19 4.46
N VAL A 714 -35.75 -14.78 4.91
CA VAL A 714 -36.75 -15.73 5.46
C VAL A 714 -37.21 -16.70 4.38
N ALA A 715 -37.54 -16.20 3.17
CA ALA A 715 -38.00 -17.02 2.06
C ALA A 715 -36.95 -18.09 1.68
N GLY A 716 -35.64 -17.70 1.69
CA GLY A 716 -34.53 -18.59 1.41
C GLY A 716 -34.44 -19.77 2.41
N MET A 717 -34.75 -19.53 3.68
CA MET A 717 -34.79 -20.57 4.71
C MET A 717 -36.02 -21.50 4.54
N LEU A 718 -37.13 -20.96 4.08
CA LEU A 718 -38.40 -21.69 3.91
C LEU A 718 -38.50 -22.44 2.58
N LYS A 719 -37.62 -22.20 1.63
CA LYS A 719 -37.63 -22.68 0.24
C LYS A 719 -37.96 -24.18 0.10
N HIS A 720 -37.45 -25.01 1.02
CA HIS A 720 -37.63 -26.47 0.99
C HIS A 720 -38.68 -26.97 1.98
N SER A 721 -38.91 -26.26 3.09
CA SER A 721 -39.83 -26.68 4.14
C SER A 721 -41.29 -26.17 3.93
N ASP A 722 -41.42 -24.96 3.37
CA ASP A 722 -42.68 -24.33 3.02
C ASP A 722 -42.55 -23.49 1.74
N PRO A 723 -42.57 -24.18 0.57
CA PRO A 723 -42.38 -23.50 -0.73
C PRO A 723 -43.46 -22.48 -1.06
N GLY A 724 -44.70 -22.67 -0.57
CA GLY A 724 -45.79 -21.76 -0.79
C GLY A 724 -45.55 -20.41 -0.12
N ARG A 725 -45.23 -20.43 1.18
CA ARG A 725 -44.90 -19.20 1.93
C ARG A 725 -43.62 -18.54 1.44
N ALA A 726 -42.61 -19.34 1.03
CA ALA A 726 -41.39 -18.84 0.44
C ALA A 726 -41.66 -18.04 -0.84
N LEU A 727 -42.53 -18.55 -1.73
CA LEU A 727 -42.89 -17.85 -2.97
C LEU A 727 -43.63 -16.53 -2.68
N GLU A 728 -44.58 -16.54 -1.74
CA GLU A 728 -45.28 -15.30 -1.33
C GLU A 728 -44.33 -14.22 -0.85
N LEU A 729 -43.34 -14.58 0.00
CA LEU A 729 -42.33 -13.64 0.52
C LEU A 729 -41.41 -13.14 -0.59
N TYR A 730 -41.00 -13.98 -1.50
CA TYR A 730 -40.18 -13.57 -2.67
C TYR A 730 -40.96 -12.63 -3.61
N GLU A 731 -42.27 -12.89 -3.83
CA GLU A 731 -43.13 -12.01 -4.65
C GLU A 731 -43.37 -10.65 -3.94
N GLU A 732 -43.56 -10.62 -2.61
CA GLU A 732 -43.61 -9.39 -1.82
C GLU A 732 -42.31 -8.59 -1.99
N SER A 733 -41.15 -9.24 -1.87
CA SER A 733 -39.83 -8.60 -2.08
C SER A 733 -39.67 -8.08 -3.52
N LEU A 734 -40.04 -8.85 -4.54
CA LEU A 734 -40.00 -8.43 -5.94
C LEU A 734 -40.87 -7.18 -6.18
N GLY A 735 -42.06 -7.13 -5.59
CA GLY A 735 -42.94 -5.96 -5.67
C GLY A 735 -42.24 -4.70 -5.12
N ILE A 736 -41.62 -4.80 -3.96
CA ILE A 736 -40.85 -3.70 -3.35
C ILE A 736 -39.66 -3.30 -4.22
N SER A 737 -38.88 -4.27 -4.73
CA SER A 737 -37.68 -4.01 -5.56
C SER A 737 -38.06 -3.34 -6.88
N ARG A 738 -39.16 -3.73 -7.52
CA ARG A 738 -39.68 -3.06 -8.72
C ARG A 738 -40.11 -1.62 -8.45
N GLU A 739 -40.79 -1.36 -7.31
CA GLU A 739 -41.15 0.00 -6.93
C GLU A 739 -39.90 0.87 -6.71
N LEU A 740 -38.90 0.37 -5.99
CA LEU A 740 -37.67 1.06 -5.73
C LEU A 740 -36.90 1.37 -7.02
N ALA A 741 -36.74 0.39 -7.91
CA ALA A 741 -36.08 0.57 -9.21
C ALA A 741 -36.83 1.58 -10.11
N GLY A 742 -38.15 1.65 -10.02
CA GLY A 742 -38.96 2.64 -10.73
C GLY A 742 -38.76 4.07 -10.19
N ARG A 743 -38.57 4.23 -8.89
CA ARG A 743 -38.30 5.53 -8.25
C ARG A 743 -36.84 6.00 -8.36
N LEU A 744 -35.90 5.08 -8.36
CA LEU A 744 -34.45 5.31 -8.36
C LEU A 744 -33.81 4.74 -9.64
N SER A 745 -34.32 5.14 -10.79
CA SER A 745 -33.94 4.56 -12.09
C SER A 745 -32.45 4.68 -12.46
N GLY A 746 -31.70 5.56 -11.82
CA GLY A 746 -30.26 5.73 -11.99
C GLY A 746 -29.40 5.01 -10.93
N ASP A 747 -30.01 4.41 -9.90
CA ASP A 747 -29.27 3.75 -8.81
C ASP A 747 -28.93 2.30 -9.18
N PHE A 748 -27.65 2.03 -9.38
CA PHE A 748 -27.15 0.71 -9.76
C PHE A 748 -27.43 -0.37 -8.71
N GLN A 749 -27.41 -0.01 -7.43
CA GLN A 749 -27.66 -0.97 -6.36
C GLN A 749 -29.12 -1.39 -6.32
N THR A 750 -30.06 -0.48 -6.52
CA THR A 750 -31.49 -0.79 -6.62
C THR A 750 -31.79 -1.69 -7.81
N ARG A 751 -31.12 -1.48 -8.96
CA ARG A 751 -31.21 -2.34 -10.13
C ARG A 751 -30.70 -3.75 -9.84
N ARG A 752 -29.59 -3.87 -9.11
CA ARG A 752 -29.04 -5.16 -8.66
C ARG A 752 -30.01 -5.88 -7.72
N ASP A 753 -30.59 -5.17 -6.75
CA ASP A 753 -31.58 -5.75 -5.84
C ASP A 753 -32.82 -6.28 -6.59
N LEU A 754 -33.22 -5.60 -7.65
CA LEU A 754 -34.29 -6.08 -8.54
C LEU A 754 -33.91 -7.36 -9.25
N ALA A 755 -32.71 -7.46 -9.82
CA ALA A 755 -32.22 -8.67 -10.49
C ALA A 755 -32.21 -9.88 -9.53
N VAL A 756 -31.71 -9.69 -8.30
CA VAL A 756 -31.74 -10.73 -7.26
C VAL A 756 -33.15 -11.17 -6.91
N ALA A 757 -34.12 -10.24 -6.79
CA ALA A 757 -35.50 -10.56 -6.50
C ALA A 757 -36.16 -11.33 -7.66
N LEU A 758 -35.87 -10.96 -8.91
CA LEU A 758 -36.33 -11.66 -10.12
C LEU A 758 -35.82 -13.10 -10.15
N ASP A 759 -34.50 -13.29 -9.90
CA ASP A 759 -33.87 -14.61 -9.90
C ASP A 759 -34.48 -15.54 -8.82
N ASN A 760 -34.74 -15.00 -7.63
CA ASN A 760 -35.35 -15.79 -6.55
C ASN A 760 -36.76 -16.27 -6.88
N VAL A 761 -37.62 -15.41 -7.42
CA VAL A 761 -38.99 -15.81 -7.85
C VAL A 761 -38.92 -16.79 -9.02
N ALA A 762 -38.06 -16.54 -10.02
CA ALA A 762 -37.85 -17.43 -11.16
C ALA A 762 -37.37 -18.82 -10.70
N GLY A 763 -36.45 -18.87 -9.74
CA GLY A 763 -35.96 -20.12 -9.16
C GLY A 763 -37.04 -20.98 -8.49
N MET A 764 -38.03 -20.35 -7.86
CA MET A 764 -39.19 -21.06 -7.28
C MET A 764 -40.14 -21.55 -8.37
N LEU A 765 -40.34 -20.79 -9.44
CA LEU A 765 -41.29 -21.08 -10.52
C LEU A 765 -40.76 -22.04 -11.60
N LYS A 766 -39.48 -22.33 -11.59
CA LYS A 766 -38.77 -23.02 -12.69
C LYS A 766 -39.41 -24.39 -13.07
N HIS A 767 -40.07 -25.09 -12.15
CA HIS A 767 -40.73 -26.36 -12.36
C HIS A 767 -42.25 -26.26 -12.49
N SER A 768 -42.87 -25.28 -11.82
CA SER A 768 -44.30 -25.08 -11.81
C SER A 768 -44.81 -24.20 -12.92
N ASP A 769 -44.05 -23.18 -13.31
CA ASP A 769 -44.35 -22.26 -14.42
C ASP A 769 -43.06 -21.87 -15.16
N PRO A 770 -42.51 -22.77 -16.00
CA PRO A 770 -41.26 -22.56 -16.73
C PRO A 770 -41.27 -21.33 -17.65
N GLY A 771 -42.43 -21.02 -18.22
CA GLY A 771 -42.57 -19.86 -19.12
C GLY A 771 -42.36 -18.54 -18.39
N ARG A 772 -43.05 -18.36 -17.24
CA ARG A 772 -42.90 -17.19 -16.36
C ARG A 772 -41.51 -17.11 -15.77
N ALA A 773 -40.94 -18.26 -15.39
CA ALA A 773 -39.56 -18.33 -14.86
C ALA A 773 -38.52 -17.87 -15.89
N LEU A 774 -38.61 -18.30 -17.13
CA LEU A 774 -37.72 -17.87 -18.21
C LEU A 774 -37.79 -16.34 -18.42
N GLY A 775 -38.99 -15.77 -18.50
CA GLY A 775 -39.17 -14.34 -18.68
C GLY A 775 -38.56 -13.50 -17.55
N LEU A 776 -38.67 -13.98 -16.28
CA LEU A 776 -38.05 -13.31 -15.14
C LEU A 776 -36.50 -13.42 -15.18
N TYR A 777 -35.95 -14.56 -15.56
CA TYR A 777 -34.51 -14.73 -15.74
C TYR A 777 -33.95 -13.88 -16.90
N GLU A 778 -34.70 -13.74 -17.99
CA GLU A 778 -34.33 -12.87 -19.12
C GLU A 778 -34.35 -11.39 -18.71
N GLU A 779 -35.35 -10.96 -17.89
CA GLU A 779 -35.41 -9.62 -17.30
C GLU A 779 -34.16 -9.36 -16.41
N SER A 780 -33.79 -10.32 -15.55
CA SER A 780 -32.60 -10.29 -14.72
C SER A 780 -31.30 -10.21 -15.56
N LEU A 781 -31.18 -11.03 -16.60
CA LEU A 781 -30.04 -11.00 -17.52
C LEU A 781 -29.91 -9.65 -18.24
N GLY A 782 -31.02 -9.04 -18.64
CA GLY A 782 -31.01 -7.70 -19.22
C GLY A 782 -30.44 -6.65 -18.27
N ILE A 783 -30.83 -6.70 -17.00
CA ILE A 783 -30.26 -5.84 -15.94
C ILE A 783 -28.78 -6.14 -15.75
N GLY A 784 -28.37 -7.41 -15.66
CA GLY A 784 -26.98 -7.81 -15.50
C GLY A 784 -26.09 -7.30 -16.63
N ARG A 785 -26.53 -7.40 -17.89
CA ARG A 785 -25.81 -6.85 -19.04
C ARG A 785 -25.71 -5.32 -19.02
N GLU A 786 -26.79 -4.65 -18.63
CA GLU A 786 -26.76 -3.19 -18.45
C GLU A 786 -25.73 -2.76 -17.39
N LEU A 787 -25.75 -3.40 -16.22
CA LEU A 787 -24.84 -3.08 -15.12
C LEU A 787 -23.38 -3.37 -15.46
N ALA A 788 -23.09 -4.54 -16.01
CA ALA A 788 -21.74 -4.92 -16.44
C ALA A 788 -21.20 -4.00 -17.56
N GLY A 789 -22.08 -3.54 -18.47
CA GLY A 789 -21.72 -2.60 -19.53
C GLY A 789 -21.43 -1.18 -19.03
N ARG A 790 -22.19 -0.70 -18.03
CA ARG A 790 -21.98 0.63 -17.44
C ARG A 790 -20.86 0.67 -16.40
N LEU A 791 -20.66 -0.44 -15.70
CA LEU A 791 -19.68 -0.61 -14.63
C LEU A 791 -18.62 -1.63 -15.06
N SER A 792 -17.94 -1.37 -16.17
CA SER A 792 -17.07 -2.35 -16.86
C SER A 792 -15.94 -2.93 -15.99
N GLY A 793 -15.57 -2.27 -14.89
CA GLY A 793 -14.58 -2.77 -13.93
C GLY A 793 -15.18 -3.29 -12.62
N ASP A 794 -16.50 -3.21 -12.42
CA ASP A 794 -17.16 -3.74 -11.21
C ASP A 794 -17.22 -5.27 -11.26
N LEU A 795 -16.40 -5.89 -10.42
CA LEU A 795 -16.29 -7.35 -10.32
C LEU A 795 -17.61 -7.99 -9.89
N GLN A 796 -18.41 -7.31 -9.04
CA GLN A 796 -19.69 -7.79 -8.59
C GLN A 796 -20.74 -7.74 -9.72
N ALA A 797 -20.78 -6.67 -10.53
CA ALA A 797 -21.68 -6.58 -11.69
C ALA A 797 -21.36 -7.66 -12.74
N ARG A 798 -20.08 -7.94 -12.96
CA ARG A 798 -19.64 -9.03 -13.84
C ARG A 798 -20.03 -10.39 -13.31
N ARG A 799 -19.90 -10.60 -11.99
CA ARG A 799 -20.34 -11.82 -11.34
C ARG A 799 -21.85 -12.02 -11.46
N ASP A 800 -22.63 -10.97 -11.18
CA ASP A 800 -24.10 -11.02 -11.29
C ASP A 800 -24.54 -11.37 -12.71
N LEU A 801 -23.83 -10.84 -13.72
CA LEU A 801 -24.03 -11.22 -15.13
C LEU A 801 -23.75 -12.71 -15.36
N ALA A 802 -22.62 -13.25 -14.85
CA ALA A 802 -22.28 -14.66 -15.01
C ALA A 802 -23.35 -15.59 -14.41
N VAL A 803 -23.88 -15.23 -13.24
CA VAL A 803 -24.97 -15.98 -12.59
C VAL A 803 -26.28 -15.91 -13.41
N ALA A 804 -26.64 -14.73 -13.92
CA ALA A 804 -27.84 -14.57 -14.75
C ALA A 804 -27.74 -15.37 -16.06
N LEU A 805 -26.55 -15.40 -16.69
CA LEU A 805 -26.27 -16.22 -17.87
C LEU A 805 -26.48 -17.72 -17.60
N ILE A 806 -25.98 -18.22 -16.46
CA ILE A 806 -26.19 -19.62 -16.02
C ILE A 806 -27.68 -19.93 -15.84
N ASN A 807 -28.43 -19.02 -15.23
CA ASN A 807 -29.85 -19.22 -14.96
C ASN A 807 -30.67 -19.33 -16.24
N VAL A 808 -30.49 -18.44 -17.20
CA VAL A 808 -31.16 -18.47 -18.51
C VAL A 808 -30.73 -19.72 -19.30
N ALA A 809 -29.41 -20.00 -19.36
CA ALA A 809 -28.88 -21.19 -20.06
C ALA A 809 -29.47 -22.47 -19.46
N GLY A 810 -29.63 -22.54 -18.15
CA GLY A 810 -30.24 -23.68 -17.45
C GLY A 810 -31.70 -23.93 -17.84
N MET A 811 -32.46 -22.89 -18.17
CA MET A 811 -33.83 -23.01 -18.70
C MET A 811 -33.85 -23.42 -20.16
N LEU A 812 -32.91 -22.95 -20.95
CA LEU A 812 -32.83 -23.20 -22.40
C LEU A 812 -32.19 -24.54 -22.79
N LYS A 813 -31.56 -25.27 -21.89
CA LYS A 813 -30.75 -26.46 -22.15
C LYS A 813 -31.49 -27.55 -22.96
N THR A 814 -32.82 -27.64 -22.87
CA THR A 814 -33.63 -28.64 -23.59
C THR A 814 -34.39 -28.06 -24.77
N SER A 815 -34.78 -26.78 -24.71
CA SER A 815 -35.56 -26.09 -25.76
C SER A 815 -34.65 -25.50 -26.84
N ASP A 816 -33.51 -24.90 -26.45
CA ASP A 816 -32.47 -24.37 -27.34
C ASP A 816 -31.07 -24.65 -26.82
N PRO A 817 -30.54 -25.86 -27.02
CA PRO A 817 -29.20 -26.25 -26.56
C PRO A 817 -28.05 -25.42 -27.14
N ARG A 818 -28.22 -24.84 -28.32
CA ARG A 818 -27.19 -24.01 -28.97
C ARG A 818 -27.03 -22.69 -28.21
N GLN A 819 -28.14 -22.01 -27.97
CA GLN A 819 -28.14 -20.78 -27.20
C GLN A 819 -27.68 -21.03 -25.77
N ALA A 820 -28.11 -22.12 -25.13
CA ALA A 820 -27.62 -22.51 -23.81
C ALA A 820 -26.09 -22.67 -23.75
N LEU A 821 -25.50 -23.29 -24.78
CA LEU A 821 -24.07 -23.50 -24.89
C LEU A 821 -23.31 -22.16 -24.99
N GLU A 822 -23.81 -21.21 -25.78
CA GLU A 822 -23.21 -19.88 -25.92
C GLU A 822 -23.25 -19.10 -24.58
N LEU A 823 -24.39 -19.12 -23.89
CA LEU A 823 -24.54 -18.45 -22.59
C LEU A 823 -23.65 -19.07 -21.51
N TYR A 824 -23.51 -20.40 -21.48
CA TYR A 824 -22.57 -21.04 -20.52
C TYR A 824 -21.11 -20.73 -20.84
N ARG A 825 -20.72 -20.58 -22.11
CA ARG A 825 -19.36 -20.14 -22.48
C ARG A 825 -19.10 -18.69 -22.02
N GLU A 826 -20.04 -17.77 -22.32
CA GLU A 826 -19.95 -16.38 -21.86
C GLU A 826 -19.79 -16.32 -20.35
N SER A 827 -20.59 -17.09 -19.59
CA SER A 827 -20.48 -17.17 -18.13
C SER A 827 -19.14 -17.73 -17.65
N LEU A 828 -18.62 -18.78 -18.30
CA LEU A 828 -17.33 -19.39 -17.95
C LEU A 828 -16.17 -18.43 -18.18
N ASP A 829 -16.18 -17.70 -19.30
CA ASP A 829 -15.14 -16.73 -19.60
C ASP A 829 -15.09 -15.61 -18.55
N ILE A 830 -16.27 -15.09 -18.15
CA ILE A 830 -16.38 -14.12 -17.06
C ILE A 830 -15.86 -14.72 -15.73
N SER A 831 -16.25 -15.96 -15.41
CA SER A 831 -15.86 -16.61 -14.16
C SER A 831 -14.34 -16.89 -14.11
N ARG A 832 -13.71 -17.21 -15.24
CA ARG A 832 -12.24 -17.36 -15.35
C ARG A 832 -11.52 -16.04 -15.11
N GLU A 833 -12.01 -14.96 -15.71
CA GLU A 833 -11.44 -13.63 -15.49
C GLU A 833 -11.56 -13.18 -14.02
N LEU A 834 -12.73 -13.44 -13.40
CA LEU A 834 -12.95 -13.14 -11.98
C LEU A 834 -12.02 -13.96 -11.07
N ALA A 835 -11.88 -15.26 -11.33
CA ALA A 835 -10.99 -16.11 -10.55
C ALA A 835 -9.51 -15.73 -10.72
N ALA A 836 -9.11 -15.25 -11.91
CA ALA A 836 -7.77 -14.73 -12.14
C ALA A 836 -7.51 -13.39 -11.43
N GLN A 837 -8.54 -12.53 -11.33
CA GLN A 837 -8.44 -11.24 -10.63
C GLN A 837 -8.60 -11.37 -9.11
N LEU A 838 -9.25 -12.43 -8.64
CA LEU A 838 -9.54 -12.70 -7.23
C LEU A 838 -8.99 -14.08 -6.83
N PRO A 839 -7.67 -14.31 -6.91
CA PRO A 839 -7.09 -15.61 -6.58
C PRO A 839 -7.40 -15.96 -5.12
N GLY A 840 -7.91 -17.18 -4.89
CA GLY A 840 -8.29 -17.66 -3.57
C GLY A 840 -9.56 -17.06 -2.97
N ASN A 841 -10.38 -16.39 -3.76
CA ASN A 841 -11.70 -15.98 -3.30
C ASN A 841 -12.70 -17.15 -3.43
N LEU A 842 -13.29 -17.54 -2.30
CA LEU A 842 -14.27 -18.63 -2.21
C LEU A 842 -15.34 -18.54 -3.31
N GLN A 843 -15.92 -17.36 -3.48
CA GLN A 843 -17.04 -17.16 -4.37
C GLN A 843 -16.63 -17.23 -5.84
N ALA A 844 -15.45 -16.69 -6.19
CA ALA A 844 -14.92 -16.75 -7.55
C ALA A 844 -14.58 -18.19 -7.94
N LEU A 845 -14.02 -18.98 -7.03
CA LEU A 845 -13.74 -20.40 -7.24
C LEU A 845 -15.03 -21.23 -7.36
N TRP A 846 -16.02 -20.93 -6.54
CA TRP A 846 -17.33 -21.56 -6.63
C TRP A 846 -17.97 -21.28 -8.00
N ASP A 847 -18.03 -20.00 -8.41
CA ASP A 847 -18.67 -19.58 -9.64
C ASP A 847 -17.95 -20.17 -10.87
N LEU A 848 -16.61 -20.22 -10.86
CA LEU A 848 -15.79 -20.89 -11.89
C LEU A 848 -16.09 -22.38 -11.96
N GLY A 849 -16.08 -23.05 -10.81
CA GLY A 849 -16.37 -24.49 -10.72
C GLY A 849 -17.78 -24.83 -11.23
N VAL A 850 -18.78 -24.02 -10.88
CA VAL A 850 -20.17 -24.22 -11.35
C VAL A 850 -20.29 -23.94 -12.83
N SER A 851 -19.72 -22.85 -13.37
CA SER A 851 -19.77 -22.49 -14.80
C SER A 851 -19.11 -23.58 -15.66
N ALA A 852 -17.93 -24.04 -15.28
CA ALA A 852 -17.21 -25.12 -15.96
C ALA A 852 -17.99 -26.46 -15.94
N ALA A 853 -18.55 -26.83 -14.76
CA ALA A 853 -19.32 -28.05 -14.63
C ALA A 853 -20.62 -28.01 -15.48
N ARG A 854 -21.32 -26.88 -15.54
CA ARG A 854 -22.54 -26.72 -16.35
C ARG A 854 -22.26 -26.82 -17.83
N LEU A 855 -21.19 -26.22 -18.32
CA LEU A 855 -20.76 -26.33 -19.71
C LEU A 855 -20.34 -27.78 -20.03
N ALA A 856 -19.49 -28.39 -19.18
CA ALA A 856 -19.04 -29.77 -19.36
C ALA A 856 -20.20 -30.77 -19.40
N GLN A 857 -21.27 -30.52 -18.64
CA GLN A 857 -22.48 -31.37 -18.61
C GLN A 857 -23.27 -31.28 -19.91
N LEU A 858 -23.27 -30.13 -20.60
CA LEU A 858 -24.05 -29.92 -21.84
C LEU A 858 -23.31 -30.45 -23.08
N LEU A 859 -21.98 -30.48 -23.04
CA LEU A 859 -21.15 -30.93 -24.16
C LEU A 859 -21.30 -32.44 -24.41
N PRO A 860 -21.29 -32.91 -25.71
CA PRO A 860 -21.25 -34.33 -26.06
C PRO A 860 -20.06 -35.06 -25.43
N THR A 861 -20.19 -36.38 -25.26
CA THR A 861 -19.17 -37.21 -24.61
C THR A 861 -17.83 -37.21 -25.34
N GLU A 862 -17.88 -37.07 -26.66
CA GLU A 862 -16.72 -37.07 -27.56
C GLU A 862 -16.06 -35.69 -27.72
N ASN A 863 -16.64 -34.67 -27.14
CA ASN A 863 -16.08 -33.33 -27.27
C ASN A 863 -14.76 -33.18 -26.45
N PRO A 864 -13.65 -32.78 -27.10
CA PRO A 864 -12.33 -32.70 -26.43
C PRO A 864 -12.26 -31.67 -25.30
N GLU A 865 -13.11 -30.66 -25.29
CA GLU A 865 -13.16 -29.64 -24.22
C GLU A 865 -13.77 -30.18 -22.92
N ARG A 866 -14.50 -31.30 -22.98
CA ARG A 866 -15.30 -31.80 -21.86
C ARG A 866 -14.45 -32.22 -20.65
N ILE A 867 -13.35 -32.94 -20.87
CA ILE A 867 -12.46 -33.43 -19.81
C ILE A 867 -11.73 -32.26 -19.13
N PRO A 868 -11.07 -31.34 -19.86
CA PRO A 868 -10.49 -30.15 -19.26
C PRO A 868 -11.47 -29.33 -18.40
N LEU A 869 -12.72 -29.18 -18.84
CA LEU A 869 -13.74 -28.47 -18.09
C LEU A 869 -14.14 -29.16 -16.78
N TRP A 870 -14.27 -30.49 -16.79
CA TRP A 870 -14.53 -31.27 -15.55
C TRP A 870 -13.35 -31.14 -14.59
N ARG A 871 -12.11 -31.15 -15.10
CA ARG A 871 -10.89 -30.93 -14.29
C ARG A 871 -10.88 -29.55 -13.64
N GLU A 872 -11.14 -28.51 -14.43
CA GLU A 872 -11.21 -27.12 -13.94
C GLU A 872 -12.29 -26.98 -12.86
N ALA A 873 -13.47 -27.56 -13.10
CA ALA A 873 -14.54 -27.56 -12.11
C ALA A 873 -14.14 -28.28 -10.81
N ALA A 874 -13.50 -29.45 -10.92
CA ALA A 874 -13.12 -30.26 -9.77
C ALA A 874 -12.06 -29.55 -8.89
N ILE A 875 -11.04 -28.98 -9.52
CA ILE A 875 -9.98 -28.24 -8.84
C ILE A 875 -10.56 -26.99 -8.15
N SER A 876 -11.37 -26.20 -8.87
CA SER A 876 -11.95 -24.97 -8.34
C SER A 876 -12.88 -25.22 -7.14
N LEU A 877 -13.75 -26.22 -7.23
CA LEU A 877 -14.66 -26.57 -6.14
C LEU A 877 -13.95 -27.19 -4.94
N ARG A 878 -12.88 -27.99 -5.16
CA ARG A 878 -12.02 -28.51 -4.07
C ARG A 878 -11.32 -27.38 -3.35
N GLY A 879 -10.81 -26.37 -4.11
CA GLY A 879 -10.24 -25.16 -3.56
C GLY A 879 -11.26 -24.36 -2.74
N ALA A 880 -12.45 -24.12 -3.27
CA ALA A 880 -13.52 -23.44 -2.56
C ALA A 880 -13.92 -24.16 -1.27
N LEU A 881 -14.01 -25.51 -1.27
CA LEU A 881 -14.37 -26.29 -0.09
C LEU A 881 -13.25 -26.27 0.97
N ALA A 882 -12.00 -26.14 0.56
CA ALA A 882 -10.89 -25.98 1.51
C ALA A 882 -11.03 -24.70 2.35
N ILE A 883 -11.58 -23.61 1.76
CA ILE A 883 -11.84 -22.34 2.47
C ILE A 883 -13.00 -22.49 3.47
N GLN A 884 -14.08 -23.18 3.09
CA GLN A 884 -15.22 -23.45 3.98
C GLN A 884 -15.50 -24.95 4.11
N PRO A 885 -14.74 -25.68 4.91
CA PRO A 885 -14.82 -27.12 4.97
C PRO A 885 -16.17 -27.69 5.44
N GLU A 886 -16.98 -26.90 6.16
CA GLU A 886 -18.29 -27.33 6.71
C GLU A 886 -19.47 -26.95 5.80
N HIS A 887 -19.20 -26.37 4.61
CA HIS A 887 -20.25 -25.92 3.73
C HIS A 887 -20.87 -27.09 2.95
N ARG A 888 -22.00 -27.64 3.45
CA ARG A 888 -22.64 -28.86 2.93
C ARG A 888 -23.03 -28.80 1.45
N GLU A 889 -23.49 -27.66 0.95
CA GLU A 889 -23.90 -27.51 -0.46
C GLU A 889 -22.70 -27.51 -1.40
N LEU A 890 -21.62 -26.83 -1.00
CA LEU A 890 -20.35 -26.83 -1.70
C LEU A 890 -19.74 -28.25 -1.71
N ALA A 891 -19.75 -28.94 -0.55
CA ALA A 891 -19.30 -30.32 -0.47
C ALA A 891 -20.12 -31.25 -1.38
N ARG A 892 -21.44 -31.06 -1.48
CA ARG A 892 -22.29 -31.83 -2.37
C ARG A 892 -21.95 -31.62 -3.84
N MET A 893 -21.69 -30.36 -4.21
CA MET A 893 -21.30 -30.03 -5.60
C MET A 893 -19.91 -30.58 -5.92
N SER A 894 -18.95 -30.43 -5.01
CA SER A 894 -17.60 -31.00 -5.13
C SER A 894 -17.65 -32.53 -5.27
N TYR A 895 -18.46 -33.20 -4.46
CA TYR A 895 -18.70 -34.66 -4.54
C TYR A 895 -19.20 -35.07 -5.93
N TYR A 896 -20.24 -34.39 -6.44
CA TYR A 896 -20.80 -34.68 -7.76
C TYR A 896 -19.76 -34.48 -8.86
N VAL A 897 -19.04 -33.36 -8.86
CA VAL A 897 -18.05 -33.01 -9.88
C VAL A 897 -16.86 -33.96 -9.82
N ALA A 898 -16.40 -34.34 -8.61
CA ALA A 898 -15.32 -35.31 -8.42
C ALA A 898 -15.64 -36.65 -9.04
N LEU A 899 -16.88 -37.18 -8.84
CA LEU A 899 -17.34 -38.40 -9.49
C LEU A 899 -17.37 -38.28 -11.01
N ARG A 900 -17.87 -37.17 -11.56
CA ARG A 900 -17.94 -36.95 -13.02
C ARG A 900 -16.57 -36.82 -13.65
N TYR A 901 -15.62 -36.19 -13.00
CA TYR A 901 -14.26 -36.09 -13.49
C TYR A 901 -13.54 -37.45 -13.42
N ALA A 902 -13.69 -38.18 -12.31
CA ALA A 902 -13.16 -39.55 -12.16
C ALA A 902 -13.68 -40.51 -13.26
N ASP A 903 -14.97 -40.39 -13.66
CA ASP A 903 -15.57 -41.20 -14.74
C ASP A 903 -14.95 -40.88 -16.11
N CYS A 904 -14.46 -39.68 -16.32
CA CYS A 904 -13.95 -39.20 -17.59
C CYS A 904 -12.43 -39.29 -17.76
N HIS A 905 -11.66 -39.38 -16.65
CA HIS A 905 -10.19 -39.32 -16.66
C HIS A 905 -9.57 -40.49 -15.91
N PRO A 906 -9.07 -41.52 -16.63
CA PRO A 906 -8.56 -42.75 -15.99
C PRO A 906 -7.34 -42.54 -15.11
N ASP A 907 -6.44 -41.58 -15.46
CA ASP A 907 -5.15 -41.41 -14.77
C ASP A 907 -5.31 -40.82 -13.37
N ASP A 908 -6.26 -39.92 -13.15
CA ASP A 908 -6.52 -39.29 -11.86
C ASP A 908 -7.70 -39.93 -11.09
N ARG A 909 -8.26 -41.03 -11.64
CA ARG A 909 -9.51 -41.64 -11.18
C ARG A 909 -9.49 -41.99 -9.70
N ASP A 910 -8.43 -42.67 -9.26
CA ASP A 910 -8.37 -43.20 -7.90
C ASP A 910 -8.27 -42.07 -6.86
N GLU A 911 -7.55 -40.99 -7.18
CA GLU A 911 -7.47 -39.81 -6.30
C GLU A 911 -8.85 -39.16 -6.11
N TRP A 912 -9.55 -38.90 -7.20
CA TRP A 912 -10.84 -38.22 -7.13
C TRP A 912 -11.97 -39.08 -6.60
N LEU A 913 -11.91 -40.41 -6.79
CA LEU A 913 -12.83 -41.33 -6.12
C LEU A 913 -12.57 -41.39 -4.59
N ALA A 914 -11.31 -41.34 -4.17
CA ALA A 914 -10.95 -41.28 -2.73
C ALA A 914 -11.46 -39.97 -2.13
N TYR A 915 -11.27 -38.84 -2.81
CA TYR A 915 -11.80 -37.55 -2.38
C TYR A 915 -13.35 -37.55 -2.31
N ALA A 916 -14.03 -38.11 -3.29
CA ALA A 916 -15.48 -38.24 -3.25
C ALA A 916 -15.94 -39.14 -2.11
N ALA A 917 -15.23 -40.23 -1.82
CA ALA A 917 -15.53 -41.13 -0.69
C ALA A 917 -15.37 -40.41 0.66
N GLU A 918 -14.32 -39.60 0.83
CA GLU A 918 -14.11 -38.77 2.04
C GLU A 918 -15.30 -37.81 2.25
N LEU A 919 -15.72 -37.08 1.17
CA LEU A 919 -16.88 -36.17 1.25
C LEU A 919 -18.18 -36.93 1.57
N ALA A 920 -18.37 -38.15 1.02
CA ALA A 920 -19.52 -38.98 1.26
C ALA A 920 -19.58 -39.43 2.73
N GLU A 921 -18.45 -39.81 3.29
CA GLU A 921 -18.35 -40.19 4.71
C GLU A 921 -18.61 -39.01 5.63
N ARG A 922 -17.95 -37.88 5.38
CA ARG A 922 -18.04 -36.68 6.23
C ARG A 922 -19.43 -36.04 6.23
N PHE A 923 -20.11 -35.98 5.09
CA PHE A 923 -21.38 -35.27 4.93
C PHE A 923 -22.58 -36.22 4.77
N GLY A 924 -22.36 -37.54 4.69
CA GLY A 924 -23.41 -38.52 4.55
C GLY A 924 -24.03 -38.56 3.14
N PHE A 925 -23.24 -38.31 2.11
CA PHE A 925 -23.70 -38.43 0.71
C PHE A 925 -23.69 -39.89 0.25
N GLY A 926 -24.56 -40.25 -0.72
CA GLY A 926 -24.56 -41.56 -1.36
C GLY A 926 -25.42 -42.63 -0.62
N LYS A 927 -26.26 -42.23 0.32
CA LYS A 927 -27.26 -43.11 0.97
C LYS A 927 -28.67 -42.92 0.43
N GLU A 928 -28.82 -42.12 -0.64
CA GLU A 928 -30.09 -41.89 -1.36
C GLU A 928 -30.01 -42.42 -2.77
#